data_19060b510c9ae20a774606e53136a624
#
_entry.id   19060b510c9ae20a774606e53136a624
#
_cell.length_a   1.000
_cell.length_b   1.000
_cell.length_c   1.000
_cell.angle_alpha   90.00
_cell.angle_beta   90.00
_cell.angle_gamma   90.00
#
_symmetry.space_group_name_H-M   'P 1'
#
loop_
_entity.id
_entity.type
_entity.pdbx_description
1 polymer ?
#
loop_
_entity_poly.entity_id
_entity_poly.type
_entity_poly.pdbx_seq_one_letter_code
_entity_poly.pdbx_strand_id
1 'polypeptide(L)'
;MKRSRWLLTTGLTFLTSALLGFAVSCGGKSEKNTGSDNSSTPPEQETVSTEAFEIKNGGFESGDLKNWTAEGEAFSALGVSNEATTDDGQENNKSGEYYFAKYAESAEGSLTSSLFKIGGSGFITFKLGGGMNVGLTYLSVVDEAERELFRFGNTAFQELNAEALIEYKADLSSAMGKEVKIKIVDNSKDNFGYMSFDDFVTYYETEPSEAFISAEDIKPLYVSAEATPSFIKNADFANGLDGWQTAGEEDCFAVEHISGGRLSNKSDYGAVGVLRSSPFTVSGTGVISYRLGMTAHPSKTYLSVKKCGTNEEVFRTHSDRWKISHGESTHLYYADLSKYKGEALYLEFVDNSREQWGAISLEAIDTVYEKLPASLKDETAFDIKYRLEDDPTYETMRETVDGVISGIEDETLRKTFKNTFYATLDGFTVNGTNYSGVLRYYENGTAFCYTGDIPAMWLRDSSAQVLQYLQFMKVDKDVRNTVRGLLLKQFELIRRDPYANAFNENGSVWERKFELDSLAYPLWLTKQYYDITGDGEIFNAFFLVTLDKILTTLENEREHKDSNYSIISEDRDKGVNEFKNCGLIWSGYRPSDDVCHYKFFIPGNMFVVSALEDIVSLLESVGLNGEIKDRAASLAASVRTAIETYGVYNHPKFGKMYAFEVDGSNADINSTDGKLFMDAANIPSLIAAPWLGYCDVDDQTYVNTRAFVLSDDNPYYYVGEYTSGIGDPHDMVGSTDNPHKDVPVPWHMSIAMQGLTSTDKAEIERCVKYMTETTGGTFVMHEAFNANDPTDYSRDYFTWPCSLYAHLVLTKIFGVNLLNG
;
A
#
# COMPACT_ATOMS: atom_id res chain seq x y z
N MET A 1 -14.37 -7.78 -28.12
CA MET A 1 -13.65 -8.90 -28.75
C MET A 1 -12.87 -9.61 -27.64
N LYS A 2 -12.94 -10.91 -27.56
CA LYS A 2 -12.41 -11.67 -26.42
C LYS A 2 -10.88 -11.60 -26.40
N ARG A 3 -10.29 -11.10 -25.31
CA ARG A 3 -8.86 -11.26 -25.01
C ARG A 3 -8.62 -12.76 -24.74
N SER A 4 -7.81 -13.38 -25.56
CA SER A 4 -7.41 -14.79 -25.38
C SER A 4 -6.32 -14.87 -24.31
N ARG A 5 -6.65 -15.57 -23.21
CA ARG A 5 -5.66 -16.01 -22.22
C ARG A 5 -4.76 -17.07 -22.84
N TRP A 6 -3.49 -16.82 -22.87
CA TRP A 6 -2.48 -17.84 -23.16
C TRP A 6 -2.21 -18.68 -21.92
N LEU A 7 -2.64 -19.94 -21.99
CA LEU A 7 -2.25 -21.00 -21.06
C LEU A 7 -1.04 -21.71 -21.67
N LEU A 8 0.12 -21.56 -21.07
CA LEU A 8 1.27 -22.44 -21.31
C LEU A 8 1.36 -23.40 -20.11
N THR A 9 0.90 -24.64 -20.34
CA THR A 9 1.11 -25.78 -19.45
C THR A 9 2.47 -26.37 -19.70
N THR A 10 3.39 -26.27 -18.73
CA THR A 10 4.55 -27.17 -18.63
C THR A 10 4.63 -27.69 -17.20
N GLY A 11 4.57 -29.03 -17.08
CA GLY A 11 4.53 -29.73 -15.82
C GLY A 11 5.84 -29.64 -15.04
N LEU A 12 5.73 -29.44 -13.75
CA LEU A 12 6.84 -29.51 -12.80
C LEU A 12 6.71 -30.78 -11.98
N THR A 13 7.75 -31.59 -12.03
CA THR A 13 7.92 -32.81 -11.25
C THR A 13 8.47 -32.45 -9.90
N PHE A 14 7.76 -32.79 -8.82
CA PHE A 14 8.23 -32.61 -7.46
C PHE A 14 9.41 -33.52 -7.12
N LEU A 15 10.50 -32.95 -6.61
CA LEU A 15 11.57 -33.65 -5.90
C LEU A 15 11.45 -33.29 -4.41
N THR A 16 10.99 -34.24 -3.63
CA THR A 16 11.05 -34.22 -2.16
C THR A 16 12.44 -34.61 -1.71
N SER A 17 13.13 -33.72 -0.98
CA SER A 17 14.37 -34.03 -0.27
C SER A 17 14.13 -33.99 1.24
N ALA A 18 14.37 -35.12 1.87
CA ALA A 18 14.26 -35.30 3.31
C ALA A 18 15.42 -34.62 4.04
N LEU A 19 15.14 -33.84 5.07
CA LEU A 19 16.12 -33.36 6.05
C LEU A 19 16.24 -34.33 7.21
N LEU A 20 17.43 -34.89 7.36
CA LEU A 20 17.84 -35.67 8.52
C LEU A 20 18.33 -34.73 9.62
N GLY A 21 17.72 -34.81 10.79
CA GLY A 21 18.17 -34.14 11.98
C GLY A 21 19.42 -34.78 12.60
N PHE A 22 20.31 -33.96 13.09
CA PHE A 22 21.37 -34.37 14.01
C PHE A 22 21.11 -33.78 15.40
N ALA A 23 20.78 -34.67 16.34
CA ALA A 23 20.81 -34.37 17.76
C ALA A 23 22.23 -34.58 18.30
N VAL A 24 22.77 -33.57 18.96
CA VAL A 24 23.98 -33.70 19.76
C VAL A 24 23.59 -33.59 21.24
N SER A 25 23.69 -34.73 21.90
CA SER A 25 23.62 -34.87 23.36
C SER A 25 25.00 -34.58 23.98
N CYS A 26 25.07 -33.74 24.99
CA CYS A 26 26.21 -33.76 25.92
C CYS A 26 25.68 -33.73 27.36
N GLY A 27 25.80 -34.90 27.99
CA GLY A 27 25.66 -35.06 29.44
C GLY A 27 26.97 -34.71 30.13
N GLY A 28 26.86 -34.19 31.34
CA GLY A 28 28.00 -33.95 32.23
C GLY A 28 27.54 -33.96 33.68
N LYS A 29 28.08 -34.88 34.40
CA LYS A 29 27.73 -35.34 35.76
C LYS A 29 28.04 -34.33 36.88
N SER A 30 27.21 -34.49 37.89
CA SER A 30 27.33 -34.09 39.30
C SER A 30 28.73 -34.26 39.96
N GLU A 31 29.05 -33.32 40.85
CA GLU A 31 29.76 -33.65 42.08
C GLU A 31 29.27 -32.78 43.26
N LYS A 32 29.04 -33.49 44.39
CA LYS A 32 28.67 -32.98 45.71
C LYS A 32 29.87 -32.28 46.33
N ASN A 33 29.65 -31.23 47.09
CA ASN A 33 30.40 -31.08 48.32
C ASN A 33 29.56 -30.44 49.46
N THR A 34 29.78 -30.98 50.62
CA THR A 34 29.12 -30.81 51.90
C THR A 34 29.70 -29.65 52.69
N GLY A 35 28.87 -28.97 53.48
CA GLY A 35 29.32 -28.48 54.75
C GLY A 35 28.85 -27.13 55.27
N SER A 36 28.03 -27.21 56.27
CA SER A 36 27.94 -26.50 57.52
C SER A 36 26.95 -25.34 57.70
N ASP A 37 26.07 -25.63 58.67
CA ASP A 37 25.11 -24.81 59.38
C ASP A 37 25.40 -23.31 59.54
N ASN A 38 24.33 -22.48 59.30
CA ASN A 38 23.91 -21.55 60.35
C ASN A 38 22.43 -21.18 60.14
N SER A 39 21.65 -21.49 61.17
CA SER A 39 20.22 -21.22 61.34
C SER A 39 19.96 -19.71 61.48
N SER A 40 19.14 -19.17 60.61
CA SER A 40 18.22 -18.09 60.93
C SER A 40 17.00 -18.28 60.04
N THR A 41 15.91 -18.70 60.65
CA THR A 41 14.56 -18.81 60.07
C THR A 41 14.12 -17.39 59.61
N PRO A 42 13.78 -17.20 58.31
CA PRO A 42 13.00 -16.03 57.90
C PRO A 42 11.55 -16.23 58.41
N PRO A 43 10.79 -15.15 58.64
CA PRO A 43 9.39 -15.25 58.98
C PRO A 43 8.61 -15.93 57.85
N GLU A 44 7.70 -16.81 58.24
CA GLU A 44 6.72 -17.41 57.34
C GLU A 44 6.00 -16.27 56.58
N GLN A 45 6.19 -16.19 55.29
CA GLN A 45 5.28 -15.45 54.39
C GLN A 45 3.94 -16.18 54.47
N GLU A 46 2.93 -15.51 55.01
CA GLU A 46 1.54 -15.91 54.81
C GLU A 46 1.31 -16.02 53.28
N THR A 47 1.18 -17.25 52.80
CA THR A 47 0.69 -17.51 51.45
C THR A 47 -0.74 -16.99 51.38
N VAL A 48 -0.95 -15.84 50.81
CA VAL A 48 -2.28 -15.34 50.45
C VAL A 48 -2.91 -16.40 49.54
N SER A 49 -4.05 -16.96 49.94
CA SER A 49 -4.79 -17.88 49.07
C SER A 49 -5.28 -17.13 47.83
N THR A 50 -4.80 -17.54 46.64
CA THR A 50 -5.19 -16.96 45.37
C THR A 50 -6.54 -17.46 44.88
N GLU A 51 -7.16 -18.42 45.54
CA GLU A 51 -8.39 -19.14 45.14
C GLU A 51 -9.59 -18.19 44.80
N ALA A 52 -9.65 -17.01 45.41
CA ALA A 52 -10.69 -16.02 45.13
C ALA A 52 -10.44 -15.20 43.82
N PHE A 53 -9.22 -15.25 43.30
CA PHE A 53 -8.81 -14.48 42.14
C PHE A 53 -8.76 -15.32 40.85
N GLU A 54 -8.97 -16.65 40.96
CA GLU A 54 -8.82 -17.60 39.86
C GLU A 54 -10.16 -18.17 39.44
N ILE A 55 -10.45 -18.21 38.15
CA ILE A 55 -11.60 -18.91 37.60
C ILE A 55 -11.34 -20.42 37.66
N LYS A 56 -12.41 -21.20 37.86
CA LYS A 56 -12.33 -22.67 37.90
C LYS A 56 -12.40 -23.22 36.47
N ASN A 57 -11.51 -24.18 36.19
CA ASN A 57 -11.42 -24.86 34.89
C ASN A 57 -11.17 -23.88 33.71
N GLY A 58 -10.24 -22.91 33.89
CA GLY A 58 -9.90 -21.92 32.91
C GLY A 58 -9.16 -22.48 31.67
N GLY A 59 -8.45 -23.62 31.85
CA GLY A 59 -7.77 -24.35 30.77
C GLY A 59 -8.52 -25.57 30.26
N PHE A 60 -9.80 -25.77 30.67
CA PHE A 60 -10.65 -26.90 30.25
C PHE A 60 -10.08 -28.30 30.53
N GLU A 61 -9.09 -28.43 31.43
CA GLU A 61 -8.35 -29.66 31.73
C GLU A 61 -9.19 -30.78 32.38
N SER A 62 -10.43 -30.48 32.74
CA SER A 62 -11.40 -31.50 33.12
C SER A 62 -11.99 -32.29 31.94
N GLY A 63 -11.69 -31.87 30.71
CA GLY A 63 -12.26 -32.47 29.50
C GLY A 63 -13.74 -32.16 29.25
N ASP A 64 -14.29 -31.20 30.03
CA ASP A 64 -15.68 -30.78 29.95
C ASP A 64 -15.85 -29.28 30.27
N LEU A 65 -17.08 -28.78 30.28
CA LEU A 65 -17.44 -27.39 30.63
C LEU A 65 -17.74 -27.24 32.14
N LYS A 66 -17.15 -28.02 32.98
CA LYS A 66 -17.37 -27.94 34.44
C LYS A 66 -17.00 -26.56 34.97
N ASN A 67 -17.86 -25.96 35.80
CA ASN A 67 -17.80 -24.60 36.33
C ASN A 67 -18.03 -23.48 35.31
N TRP A 68 -18.44 -23.83 34.09
CA TRP A 68 -18.91 -22.90 33.08
C TRP A 68 -20.40 -23.16 32.81
N THR A 69 -21.17 -22.11 32.51
CA THR A 69 -22.60 -22.17 32.19
C THR A 69 -22.82 -21.78 30.76
N ALA A 70 -23.35 -22.68 29.94
CA ALA A 70 -23.71 -22.42 28.53
C ALA A 70 -25.17 -22.01 28.40
N GLU A 71 -25.43 -21.04 27.54
CA GLU A 71 -26.76 -20.58 27.09
C GLU A 71 -26.79 -20.54 25.55
N GLY A 72 -27.89 -20.99 24.94
CA GLY A 72 -27.98 -21.12 23.49
C GLY A 72 -27.35 -22.40 22.95
N GLU A 73 -27.03 -22.45 21.65
CA GLU A 73 -26.59 -23.67 20.97
C GLU A 73 -25.11 -23.63 20.53
N ALA A 74 -24.41 -22.49 20.66
CA ALA A 74 -23.03 -22.34 20.21
C ALA A 74 -22.01 -23.11 21.04
N PHE A 75 -22.30 -23.36 22.33
CA PHE A 75 -21.37 -23.98 23.26
C PHE A 75 -21.92 -25.27 23.86
N SER A 76 -21.16 -26.34 23.75
CA SER A 76 -21.46 -27.67 24.30
C SER A 76 -20.20 -28.35 24.81
N ALA A 77 -20.31 -29.24 25.77
CA ALA A 77 -19.17 -30.07 26.22
C ALA A 77 -18.55 -30.91 25.08
N LEU A 78 -19.29 -31.15 23.99
CA LEU A 78 -18.77 -31.82 22.81
C LEU A 78 -17.79 -30.96 22.00
N GLY A 79 -17.71 -29.66 22.28
CA GLY A 79 -16.72 -28.75 21.69
C GLY A 79 -15.36 -28.75 22.37
N VAL A 80 -15.26 -29.38 23.56
CA VAL A 80 -13.96 -29.58 24.24
C VAL A 80 -13.19 -30.69 23.56
N SER A 81 -11.97 -30.39 23.12
CA SER A 81 -11.12 -31.27 22.31
C SER A 81 -9.71 -31.39 22.88
N ASN A 82 -9.07 -32.53 22.63
CA ASN A 82 -7.64 -32.73 22.90
C ASN A 82 -6.78 -32.82 21.66
N GLU A 83 -7.32 -32.51 20.48
CA GLU A 83 -6.58 -32.49 19.24
C GLU A 83 -5.46 -31.44 19.27
N ALA A 84 -4.33 -31.77 18.67
CA ALA A 84 -3.15 -30.89 18.66
C ALA A 84 -3.07 -29.98 17.44
N THR A 85 -3.93 -30.20 16.45
CA THR A 85 -3.94 -29.46 15.18
C THR A 85 -5.32 -28.93 14.87
N THR A 86 -5.35 -27.84 14.12
CA THR A 86 -6.55 -27.28 13.50
C THR A 86 -7.06 -28.17 12.36
N ASP A 87 -8.21 -27.86 11.77
CA ASP A 87 -8.82 -28.63 10.67
C ASP A 87 -7.92 -28.61 9.42
N ASP A 88 -7.12 -27.58 9.21
CA ASP A 88 -6.14 -27.46 8.11
C ASP A 88 -4.77 -28.09 8.43
N GLY A 89 -4.60 -28.66 9.63
CA GLY A 89 -3.43 -29.43 10.04
C GLY A 89 -2.29 -28.62 10.64
N GLN A 90 -2.52 -27.35 10.98
CA GLN A 90 -1.56 -26.52 11.72
C GLN A 90 -1.59 -26.86 13.20
N GLU A 91 -0.51 -26.54 13.94
CA GLU A 91 -0.47 -26.65 15.40
C GLU A 91 -1.45 -25.63 16.02
N ASN A 92 -2.36 -26.08 16.91
CA ASN A 92 -3.41 -25.23 17.44
C ASN A 92 -3.02 -24.37 18.64
N ASN A 93 -1.78 -24.47 19.12
CA ASN A 93 -1.19 -23.70 20.24
C ASN A 93 -1.94 -23.82 21.59
N LYS A 94 -2.70 -24.91 21.81
CA LYS A 94 -3.39 -25.13 23.10
C LYS A 94 -2.40 -25.32 24.25
N SER A 95 -2.83 -24.98 25.47
CA SER A 95 -2.15 -25.35 26.71
C SER A 95 -2.70 -26.68 27.25
N GLY A 96 -1.87 -27.43 27.92
CA GLY A 96 -2.31 -28.68 28.58
C GLY A 96 -2.83 -29.76 27.65
N GLU A 97 -3.84 -30.55 28.14
CA GLU A 97 -4.41 -31.64 27.35
C GLU A 97 -5.65 -31.24 26.57
N TYR A 98 -6.48 -30.35 27.08
CA TYR A 98 -7.78 -29.97 26.51
C TYR A 98 -7.88 -28.46 26.23
N TYR A 99 -8.76 -28.08 25.31
CA TYR A 99 -9.18 -26.72 25.03
C TYR A 99 -10.62 -26.74 24.48
N PHE A 100 -11.28 -25.59 24.37
CA PHE A 100 -12.53 -25.50 23.61
C PHE A 100 -12.21 -25.19 22.14
N ALA A 101 -12.45 -26.17 21.26
CA ALA A 101 -12.18 -26.04 19.83
C ALA A 101 -13.32 -25.32 19.10
N LYS A 102 -14.44 -25.98 18.92
CA LYS A 102 -15.71 -25.46 18.40
C LYS A 102 -16.79 -26.50 18.54
N TYR A 103 -18.05 -26.08 18.53
CA TYR A 103 -19.16 -27.03 18.54
C TYR A 103 -20.06 -26.86 17.30
N ALA A 104 -20.54 -25.65 17.04
CA ALA A 104 -21.45 -25.42 15.92
C ALA A 104 -21.16 -24.04 15.30
N GLU A 105 -20.70 -23.99 14.05
CA GLU A 105 -20.24 -22.80 13.37
C GLU A 105 -21.37 -21.79 13.06
N SER A 106 -22.61 -22.23 12.95
CA SER A 106 -23.77 -21.38 12.62
C SER A 106 -24.75 -21.20 13.78
N ALA A 107 -24.36 -21.55 15.01
CA ALA A 107 -25.20 -21.46 16.19
C ALA A 107 -24.84 -20.24 17.05
N GLU A 108 -25.83 -19.65 17.71
CA GLU A 108 -25.65 -18.51 18.61
C GLU A 108 -25.73 -18.95 20.07
N GLY A 109 -24.98 -18.28 20.96
CA GLY A 109 -25.01 -18.59 22.40
C GLY A 109 -23.96 -17.82 23.19
N SER A 110 -23.91 -18.15 24.51
CA SER A 110 -22.88 -17.65 25.40
C SER A 110 -22.38 -18.72 26.36
N LEU A 111 -21.13 -18.58 26.82
CA LEU A 111 -20.52 -19.43 27.84
C LEU A 111 -19.94 -18.55 28.93
N THR A 112 -20.41 -18.72 30.18
CA THR A 112 -20.06 -17.87 31.31
C THR A 112 -19.25 -18.64 32.36
N SER A 113 -18.13 -18.08 32.83
CA SER A 113 -17.24 -18.67 33.85
C SER A 113 -17.81 -18.63 35.26
N SER A 114 -17.12 -19.29 36.18
CA SER A 114 -17.28 -19.01 37.61
C SER A 114 -16.87 -17.57 37.96
N LEU A 115 -17.41 -17.06 39.10
CA LEU A 115 -17.04 -15.73 39.60
C LEU A 115 -15.59 -15.72 40.08
N PHE A 116 -14.88 -14.64 39.85
CA PHE A 116 -13.55 -14.36 40.40
C PHE A 116 -13.41 -12.88 40.71
N LYS A 117 -12.42 -12.55 41.55
CA LYS A 117 -12.12 -11.17 41.95
C LYS A 117 -10.90 -10.64 41.20
N ILE A 118 -10.95 -9.45 40.62
CA ILE A 118 -9.80 -8.82 39.99
C ILE A 118 -8.79 -8.46 41.10
N GLY A 119 -7.57 -9.00 41.00
CA GLY A 119 -6.50 -8.80 41.97
C GLY A 119 -5.10 -8.79 41.39
N GLY A 120 -4.07 -8.75 42.23
CA GLY A 120 -2.68 -8.73 41.84
C GLY A 120 -2.33 -7.47 40.98
N SER A 121 -1.76 -7.66 39.80
CA SER A 121 -1.48 -6.59 38.86
C SER A 121 -2.71 -6.05 38.13
N GLY A 122 -3.85 -6.77 38.18
CA GLY A 122 -5.05 -6.47 37.38
C GLY A 122 -5.02 -7.02 35.97
N PHE A 123 -3.94 -7.69 35.57
CA PHE A 123 -3.86 -8.33 34.25
C PHE A 123 -4.43 -9.75 34.30
N ILE A 124 -5.06 -10.13 33.18
CA ILE A 124 -5.45 -11.51 32.88
C ILE A 124 -4.84 -11.93 31.55
N THR A 125 -4.71 -13.23 31.29
CA THR A 125 -4.35 -13.77 29.99
C THR A 125 -5.35 -14.80 29.52
N PHE A 126 -5.43 -15.01 28.22
CA PHE A 126 -6.30 -16.00 27.59
C PHE A 126 -5.83 -16.27 26.16
N LYS A 127 -6.28 -17.40 25.59
CA LYS A 127 -6.03 -17.72 24.19
C LYS A 127 -7.34 -17.70 23.41
N LEU A 128 -7.34 -17.09 22.21
CA LEU A 128 -8.49 -17.05 21.30
C LEU A 128 -8.08 -17.51 19.90
N GLY A 129 -8.96 -18.29 19.25
CA GLY A 129 -8.92 -18.63 17.84
C GLY A 129 -10.31 -18.46 17.23
N GLY A 130 -10.40 -18.36 15.90
CA GLY A 130 -11.64 -18.00 15.21
C GLY A 130 -12.10 -16.59 15.54
N GLY A 131 -13.38 -16.35 15.55
CA GLY A 131 -13.97 -15.05 15.96
C GLY A 131 -13.67 -13.90 14.98
N MET A 132 -13.70 -14.14 13.68
CA MET A 132 -13.37 -13.16 12.65
C MET A 132 -14.15 -11.84 12.78
N ASN A 133 -15.37 -11.88 13.25
CA ASN A 133 -16.21 -10.70 13.49
C ASN A 133 -16.27 -10.37 14.97
N VAL A 134 -15.34 -9.57 15.46
CA VAL A 134 -15.24 -9.18 16.89
C VAL A 134 -16.46 -8.39 17.42
N GLY A 135 -17.32 -7.91 16.56
CA GLY A 135 -18.60 -7.30 16.97
C GLY A 135 -19.69 -8.32 17.32
N LEU A 136 -19.59 -9.55 16.84
CA LEU A 136 -20.54 -10.63 17.05
C LEU A 136 -19.97 -11.75 17.91
N THR A 137 -18.64 -11.97 17.85
CA THR A 137 -17.93 -13.01 18.60
C THR A 137 -16.83 -12.36 19.46
N TYR A 138 -17.00 -12.43 20.77
CA TYR A 138 -16.10 -11.72 21.70
C TYR A 138 -16.11 -12.33 23.10
N LEU A 139 -15.11 -11.97 23.89
CA LEU A 139 -15.02 -12.21 25.33
C LEU A 139 -15.46 -10.94 26.06
N SER A 140 -16.43 -11.03 26.94
CA SER A 140 -16.92 -9.97 27.82
C SER A 140 -16.50 -10.21 29.25
N VAL A 141 -16.06 -9.21 29.97
CA VAL A 141 -15.89 -9.24 31.43
C VAL A 141 -17.09 -8.52 32.05
N VAL A 142 -17.94 -9.24 32.74
CA VAL A 142 -19.20 -8.74 33.34
C VAL A 142 -19.14 -8.74 34.84
N ASP A 143 -19.77 -7.78 35.50
CA ASP A 143 -19.94 -7.80 36.97
C ASP A 143 -21.12 -8.70 37.40
N GLU A 144 -21.37 -8.77 38.73
CA GLU A 144 -22.47 -9.59 39.28
C GLU A 144 -23.86 -9.17 38.77
N ALA A 145 -24.03 -7.94 38.36
CA ALA A 145 -25.27 -7.42 37.77
C ALA A 145 -25.35 -7.61 36.26
N GLU A 146 -24.49 -8.44 35.66
CA GLU A 146 -24.36 -8.70 34.21
C GLU A 146 -24.01 -7.44 33.41
N ARG A 147 -23.45 -6.38 34.02
CA ARG A 147 -22.99 -5.18 33.32
C ARG A 147 -21.62 -5.44 32.73
N GLU A 148 -21.48 -5.21 31.43
CA GLU A 148 -20.22 -5.35 30.72
C GLU A 148 -19.22 -4.26 31.16
N LEU A 149 -18.09 -4.68 31.73
CA LEU A 149 -16.99 -3.78 32.12
C LEU A 149 -15.96 -3.66 31.02
N PHE A 150 -15.62 -4.77 30.36
CA PHE A 150 -14.65 -4.82 29.26
C PHE A 150 -15.14 -5.80 28.19
N ARG A 151 -14.68 -5.60 26.95
CA ARG A 151 -14.90 -6.53 25.84
C ARG A 151 -13.60 -6.72 25.06
N PHE A 152 -13.24 -7.96 24.76
CA PHE A 152 -12.06 -8.32 23.99
C PHE A 152 -12.45 -9.25 22.85
N GLY A 153 -11.75 -9.18 21.72
CA GLY A 153 -11.97 -10.07 20.59
C GLY A 153 -10.65 -10.60 20.03
N ASN A 154 -10.73 -11.53 19.10
CA ASN A 154 -9.56 -12.01 18.37
C ASN A 154 -9.18 -10.99 17.26
N THR A 155 -8.62 -9.84 17.67
CA THR A 155 -8.28 -8.72 16.77
C THR A 155 -7.13 -9.05 15.81
N ALA A 156 -6.28 -10.02 16.18
CA ALA A 156 -5.17 -10.47 15.33
C ALA A 156 -5.56 -11.57 14.32
N PHE A 157 -6.83 -11.99 14.26
CA PHE A 157 -7.30 -13.05 13.36
C PHE A 157 -6.93 -12.79 11.88
N GLN A 158 -7.15 -11.59 11.38
CA GLN A 158 -6.90 -11.24 9.99
C GLN A 158 -5.42 -11.18 9.63
N GLU A 159 -4.58 -10.79 10.58
CA GLU A 159 -3.14 -10.62 10.39
C GLU A 159 -2.39 -11.95 10.42
N LEU A 160 -2.84 -12.85 11.30
CA LEU A 160 -2.15 -14.12 11.53
C LEU A 160 -2.86 -15.32 10.88
N ASN A 161 -4.00 -15.11 10.18
CA ASN A 161 -4.85 -16.16 9.60
C ASN A 161 -5.12 -17.29 10.61
N ALA A 162 -5.50 -16.92 11.84
CA ALA A 162 -5.41 -17.79 12.99
C ALA A 162 -6.71 -18.55 13.28
N GLU A 163 -6.83 -19.73 12.68
CA GLU A 163 -7.64 -20.79 13.30
C GLU A 163 -6.97 -21.30 14.59
N ALA A 164 -5.63 -21.21 14.66
CA ALA A 164 -4.85 -21.50 15.84
C ALA A 164 -5.06 -20.46 16.95
N LEU A 165 -4.88 -20.91 18.22
CA LEU A 165 -5.05 -20.04 19.39
C LEU A 165 -3.93 -19.02 19.49
N ILE A 166 -4.30 -17.74 19.62
CA ILE A 166 -3.43 -16.59 19.81
C ILE A 166 -3.45 -16.19 21.28
N GLU A 167 -2.30 -15.91 21.87
CA GLU A 167 -2.15 -15.53 23.27
C GLU A 167 -2.34 -14.04 23.48
N TYR A 168 -3.29 -13.67 24.35
CA TYR A 168 -3.59 -12.28 24.70
C TYR A 168 -3.35 -12.01 26.19
N LYS A 169 -2.97 -10.74 26.52
CA LYS A 169 -3.06 -10.18 27.86
C LYS A 169 -4.01 -8.99 27.88
N ALA A 170 -4.84 -8.86 28.90
CA ALA A 170 -5.78 -7.75 29.07
C ALA A 170 -5.56 -7.05 30.40
N ASP A 171 -5.58 -5.71 30.38
CA ASP A 171 -5.48 -4.87 31.57
C ASP A 171 -6.89 -4.58 32.13
N LEU A 172 -7.21 -5.15 33.29
CA LEU A 172 -8.42 -4.90 34.05
C LEU A 172 -8.17 -4.03 35.27
N SER A 173 -7.01 -3.39 35.41
CA SER A 173 -6.59 -2.68 36.63
C SER A 173 -7.56 -1.58 37.04
N SER A 174 -8.29 -0.96 36.08
CA SER A 174 -9.33 0.02 36.36
C SER A 174 -10.56 -0.54 37.11
N ALA A 175 -10.69 -1.86 37.19
CA ALA A 175 -11.75 -2.57 37.91
C ALA A 175 -11.24 -3.37 39.12
N MET A 176 -10.06 -3.05 39.65
CA MET A 176 -9.46 -3.73 40.78
C MET A 176 -10.44 -3.93 41.92
N GLY A 177 -10.44 -5.13 42.50
CA GLY A 177 -11.25 -5.52 43.67
C GLY A 177 -12.71 -5.85 43.33
N LYS A 178 -13.18 -5.70 42.10
CA LYS A 178 -14.51 -6.10 41.67
C LYS A 178 -14.59 -7.61 41.48
N GLU A 179 -15.76 -8.19 41.81
CA GLU A 179 -16.11 -9.56 41.47
C GLU A 179 -16.73 -9.61 40.08
N VAL A 180 -16.20 -10.44 39.21
CA VAL A 180 -16.53 -10.47 37.78
C VAL A 180 -16.56 -11.90 37.23
N LYS A 181 -17.16 -12.06 36.07
CA LYS A 181 -17.15 -13.30 35.27
C LYS A 181 -16.64 -13.01 33.87
N ILE A 182 -16.05 -13.99 33.24
CA ILE A 182 -15.79 -14.01 31.81
C ILE A 182 -17.01 -14.59 31.12
N LYS A 183 -17.53 -13.89 30.12
CA LYS A 183 -18.64 -14.33 29.29
C LYS A 183 -18.17 -14.33 27.81
N ILE A 184 -18.09 -15.52 27.24
CA ILE A 184 -17.76 -15.69 25.82
C ILE A 184 -19.09 -15.66 25.06
N VAL A 185 -19.17 -14.81 24.03
CA VAL A 185 -20.39 -14.57 23.24
C VAL A 185 -20.11 -14.95 21.79
N ASP A 186 -21.03 -15.73 21.23
CA ASP A 186 -21.07 -16.06 19.82
C ASP A 186 -22.46 -15.77 19.28
N ASN A 187 -22.58 -14.69 18.52
CA ASN A 187 -23.80 -14.25 17.81
C ASN A 187 -23.59 -14.26 16.29
N SER A 188 -22.59 -14.97 15.79
CA SER A 188 -22.26 -15.06 14.37
C SER A 188 -22.82 -16.36 13.76
N LYS A 189 -23.25 -16.23 12.49
CA LYS A 189 -23.62 -17.38 11.64
C LYS A 189 -22.75 -17.44 10.39
N ASP A 190 -21.73 -16.61 10.35
CA ASP A 190 -20.81 -16.51 9.22
C ASP A 190 -19.68 -17.54 9.31
N ASN A 191 -19.01 -17.81 8.21
CA ASN A 191 -17.79 -18.63 8.20
C ASN A 191 -16.75 -18.02 9.17
N PHE A 192 -16.07 -18.87 9.94
CA PHE A 192 -15.14 -18.47 11.01
C PHE A 192 -15.78 -17.60 12.11
N GLY A 193 -17.11 -17.64 12.22
CA GLY A 193 -17.85 -16.94 13.26
C GLY A 193 -17.69 -17.58 14.64
N TYR A 194 -17.35 -18.87 14.71
CA TYR A 194 -17.12 -19.58 15.96
C TYR A 194 -15.88 -19.07 16.73
N MET A 195 -15.88 -19.26 18.04
CA MET A 195 -14.69 -19.00 18.86
C MET A 195 -14.14 -20.30 19.43
N SER A 196 -12.83 -20.50 19.27
CA SER A 196 -12.03 -21.42 20.05
C SER A 196 -11.26 -20.64 21.13
N PHE A 197 -11.04 -21.25 22.29
CA PHE A 197 -10.39 -20.56 23.39
C PHE A 197 -9.79 -21.53 24.39
N ASP A 198 -8.81 -21.00 25.18
CA ASP A 198 -8.09 -21.79 26.16
C ASP A 198 -7.37 -20.89 27.19
N ASP A 199 -6.83 -21.50 28.20
CA ASP A 199 -5.80 -21.02 29.14
C ASP A 199 -6.11 -19.65 29.78
N PHE A 200 -7.32 -19.52 30.34
CA PHE A 200 -7.68 -18.34 31.12
C PHE A 200 -6.95 -18.30 32.45
N VAL A 201 -5.98 -17.38 32.60
CA VAL A 201 -5.27 -17.09 33.84
C VAL A 201 -5.69 -15.72 34.35
N THR A 202 -6.35 -15.65 35.48
CA THR A 202 -7.01 -14.45 36.00
C THR A 202 -6.28 -13.76 37.16
N TYR A 203 -5.09 -14.23 37.52
CA TYR A 203 -4.28 -13.62 38.56
C TYR A 203 -2.79 -13.62 38.22
N TYR A 204 -2.19 -12.46 38.30
CA TYR A 204 -0.75 -12.21 38.19
C TYR A 204 -0.31 -11.22 39.25
N GLU A 205 0.76 -11.52 40.00
CA GLU A 205 1.35 -10.57 40.96
C GLU A 205 1.94 -9.34 40.28
N THR A 206 2.51 -9.52 39.07
CA THR A 206 3.09 -8.48 38.20
C THR A 206 2.55 -8.66 36.81
N GLU A 207 2.65 -7.62 35.97
CA GLU A 207 2.25 -7.71 34.58
C GLU A 207 2.89 -8.93 33.87
N PRO A 208 2.10 -9.72 33.10
CA PRO A 208 2.62 -10.84 32.34
C PRO A 208 3.55 -10.41 31.20
N SER A 209 4.27 -11.38 30.63
CA SER A 209 5.28 -11.17 29.58
C SER A 209 4.82 -10.25 28.45
N GLU A 210 5.76 -9.46 27.89
CA GLU A 210 5.56 -8.65 26.67
C GLU A 210 5.30 -9.52 25.42
N ALA A 211 5.57 -10.82 25.47
CA ALA A 211 5.29 -11.73 24.36
C ALA A 211 3.79 -11.94 24.09
N PHE A 212 2.91 -11.67 25.06
CA PHE A 212 1.46 -11.69 24.86
C PHE A 212 0.99 -10.46 24.08
N ILE A 213 0.08 -10.65 23.11
CA ILE A 213 -0.57 -9.52 22.43
C ILE A 213 -1.45 -8.77 23.46
N SER A 214 -1.31 -7.47 23.53
CA SER A 214 -2.16 -6.63 24.37
C SER A 214 -3.56 -6.58 23.79
N ALA A 215 -4.56 -7.09 24.54
CA ALA A 215 -5.96 -7.05 24.13
C ALA A 215 -6.54 -5.66 24.36
N GLU A 216 -7.08 -5.05 23.33
CA GLU A 216 -7.80 -3.77 23.42
C GLU A 216 -9.24 -3.97 23.92
N ASP A 217 -9.74 -3.06 24.76
CA ASP A 217 -11.16 -3.03 25.13
C ASP A 217 -11.99 -2.51 23.96
N ILE A 218 -12.63 -3.44 23.24
CA ILE A 218 -13.48 -3.16 22.08
C ILE A 218 -14.96 -2.95 22.46
N LYS A 219 -15.27 -2.75 23.74
CA LYS A 219 -16.64 -2.51 24.19
C LYS A 219 -17.26 -1.34 23.42
N PRO A 220 -18.42 -1.52 22.76
CA PRO A 220 -19.05 -0.46 22.01
C PRO A 220 -19.35 0.77 22.88
N LEU A 221 -18.85 1.92 22.47
CA LEU A 221 -19.16 3.18 23.16
C LEU A 221 -20.64 3.56 23.02
N TYR A 222 -21.24 3.16 21.91
CA TYR A 222 -22.62 3.43 21.59
C TYR A 222 -23.30 2.16 21.11
N VAL A 223 -24.28 1.68 21.88
CA VAL A 223 -25.17 0.60 21.48
C VAL A 223 -26.44 1.25 20.96
N SER A 224 -26.78 1.07 19.70
CA SER A 224 -28.00 1.64 19.12
C SER A 224 -29.21 0.85 19.56
N ALA A 225 -29.94 1.31 20.58
CA ALA A 225 -31.26 0.79 20.97
C ALA A 225 -32.39 1.63 20.38
N GLU A 226 -32.14 2.83 19.87
CA GLU A 226 -33.14 3.76 19.34
C GLU A 226 -32.62 4.46 18.06
N ALA A 227 -33.54 5.04 17.27
CA ALA A 227 -33.20 5.77 16.05
C ALA A 227 -32.15 6.87 16.34
N THR A 228 -30.96 6.69 15.83
CA THR A 228 -29.85 7.65 15.96
C THR A 228 -30.15 8.84 15.04
N PRO A 229 -30.03 10.10 15.52
CA PRO A 229 -30.24 11.28 14.68
C PRO A 229 -29.19 11.37 13.57
N SER A 230 -29.49 12.10 12.50
CA SER A 230 -28.52 12.35 11.41
C SER A 230 -27.46 13.40 11.76
N PHE A 231 -27.60 14.11 12.87
CA PHE A 231 -26.73 15.21 13.29
C PHE A 231 -25.99 14.89 14.58
N ILE A 232 -24.73 15.26 14.64
CA ILE A 232 -23.94 15.28 15.88
C ILE A 232 -24.50 16.38 16.78
N LYS A 233 -24.74 16.06 18.06
CA LYS A 233 -25.18 17.03 19.05
C LYS A 233 -24.07 18.05 19.32
N ASN A 234 -24.40 19.35 19.31
CA ASN A 234 -23.49 20.46 19.62
C ASN A 234 -22.19 20.41 18.76
N ALA A 235 -22.36 20.21 17.45
CA ALA A 235 -21.28 20.09 16.48
C ALA A 235 -20.49 21.39 16.26
N ASP A 236 -21.02 22.53 16.73
CA ASP A 236 -20.43 23.87 16.70
C ASP A 236 -19.82 24.29 18.04
N PHE A 237 -19.82 23.42 19.04
CA PHE A 237 -19.33 23.67 20.40
C PHE A 237 -19.98 24.89 21.11
N ALA A 238 -21.15 25.35 20.64
CA ALA A 238 -21.83 26.51 21.22
C ALA A 238 -22.22 26.31 22.69
N ASN A 239 -22.39 25.07 23.14
CA ASN A 239 -22.71 24.70 24.52
C ASN A 239 -21.56 23.93 25.20
N GLY A 240 -20.32 24.35 25.00
CA GLY A 240 -19.14 23.67 25.56
C GLY A 240 -19.01 22.25 25.00
N LEU A 241 -18.84 21.25 25.87
CA LEU A 241 -18.72 19.85 25.49
C LEU A 241 -20.02 19.06 25.68
N ASP A 242 -21.21 19.72 25.74
CA ASP A 242 -22.49 19.00 25.87
C ASP A 242 -22.73 18.08 24.64
N GLY A 243 -22.95 16.79 24.88
CA GLY A 243 -23.08 15.77 23.84
C GLY A 243 -21.76 15.19 23.34
N TRP A 244 -20.65 15.64 23.86
CA TRP A 244 -19.32 15.09 23.63
C TRP A 244 -18.84 14.31 24.86
N GLN A 245 -18.01 13.30 24.64
CA GLN A 245 -17.37 12.51 25.69
C GLN A 245 -15.86 12.68 25.59
N THR A 246 -15.21 12.87 26.72
CA THR A 246 -13.74 12.94 26.84
C THR A 246 -13.24 11.72 27.61
N ALA A 247 -12.05 11.25 27.22
CA ALA A 247 -11.29 10.23 27.94
C ALA A 247 -9.81 10.58 27.90
N GLY A 248 -9.03 10.05 28.84
CA GLY A 248 -7.61 10.40 29.01
C GLY A 248 -7.41 11.45 30.08
N GLU A 249 -6.38 12.28 29.93
CA GLU A 249 -6.04 13.34 30.88
C GLU A 249 -7.06 14.48 30.86
N GLU A 250 -7.45 15.00 32.03
CA GLU A 250 -8.53 15.99 32.15
C GLU A 250 -8.28 17.26 31.33
N ASP A 251 -7.02 17.67 31.22
CA ASP A 251 -6.63 18.92 30.57
C ASP A 251 -6.50 18.76 29.04
N CYS A 252 -6.57 17.57 28.47
CA CYS A 252 -6.40 17.39 27.02
C CYS A 252 -7.54 18.04 26.23
N PHE A 253 -8.80 17.66 26.53
CA PHE A 253 -9.99 18.25 25.93
C PHE A 253 -10.89 18.85 27.02
N ALA A 254 -10.86 20.15 27.20
CA ALA A 254 -11.59 20.84 28.24
C ALA A 254 -12.41 22.02 27.68
N VAL A 255 -13.43 22.47 28.44
CA VAL A 255 -14.32 23.56 28.04
C VAL A 255 -13.57 24.89 27.86
N GLU A 256 -12.52 25.15 28.63
CA GLU A 256 -11.63 26.31 28.51
C GLU A 256 -10.86 26.36 27.20
N HIS A 257 -10.74 25.23 26.48
CA HIS A 257 -10.12 25.16 25.16
C HIS A 257 -11.07 25.60 24.04
N ILE A 258 -12.34 25.89 24.34
CA ILE A 258 -13.33 26.32 23.34
C ILE A 258 -13.37 27.84 23.25
N SER A 259 -13.15 28.38 22.07
CA SER A 259 -13.24 29.82 21.80
C SER A 259 -13.85 30.07 20.41
N GLY A 260 -14.98 30.80 20.36
CA GLY A 260 -15.61 31.19 19.11
C GLY A 260 -16.08 30.02 18.25
N GLY A 261 -16.54 28.92 18.87
CA GLY A 261 -16.99 27.70 18.15
C GLY A 261 -15.86 26.80 17.67
N ARG A 262 -14.63 27.08 18.10
CA ARG A 262 -13.45 26.23 17.83
C ARG A 262 -12.92 25.64 19.13
N LEU A 263 -12.74 24.35 19.16
CA LEU A 263 -11.98 23.63 20.18
C LEU A 263 -10.52 23.54 19.75
N SER A 264 -9.57 23.81 20.65
CA SER A 264 -8.13 23.62 20.38
C SER A 264 -7.41 23.25 21.65
N ASN A 265 -6.81 22.09 21.71
CA ASN A 265 -6.03 21.60 22.86
C ASN A 265 -4.54 21.97 22.81
N LYS A 266 -4.17 22.95 21.98
CA LYS A 266 -2.77 23.37 21.77
C LYS A 266 -2.08 23.98 23.00
N SER A 267 -2.87 24.42 23.98
CA SER A 267 -2.32 25.08 25.17
C SER A 267 -1.59 24.13 26.09
N ASP A 268 -1.83 22.83 25.93
CA ASP A 268 -1.12 21.80 26.67
C ASP A 268 -0.71 20.63 25.74
N TYR A 269 0.42 20.77 25.05
CA TYR A 269 1.01 19.71 24.24
C TYR A 269 1.46 18.49 25.06
N GLY A 270 1.42 18.57 26.40
CA GLY A 270 1.80 17.48 27.28
C GLY A 270 0.68 16.52 27.63
N ALA A 271 -0.58 16.93 27.43
CA ALA A 271 -1.75 16.10 27.77
C ALA A 271 -2.16 15.21 26.58
N VAL A 272 -2.57 13.99 26.89
CA VAL A 272 -3.09 13.03 25.90
C VAL A 272 -4.53 12.65 26.22
N GLY A 273 -5.36 12.47 25.19
CA GLY A 273 -6.76 12.14 25.39
C GLY A 273 -7.53 11.90 24.10
N VAL A 274 -8.82 11.62 24.28
CA VAL A 274 -9.74 11.32 23.19
C VAL A 274 -11.02 12.13 23.39
N LEU A 275 -11.51 12.73 22.30
CA LEU A 275 -12.80 13.40 22.25
C LEU A 275 -13.73 12.66 21.28
N ARG A 276 -14.92 12.25 21.77
CA ARG A 276 -15.91 11.48 20.99
C ARG A 276 -17.20 12.26 20.82
N SER A 277 -17.72 12.28 19.59
CA SER A 277 -19.01 12.91 19.31
C SER A 277 -20.17 12.04 19.80
N SER A 278 -21.38 12.64 19.90
CA SER A 278 -22.61 11.83 19.88
C SER A 278 -22.73 11.05 18.55
N PRO A 279 -23.43 9.87 18.56
CA PRO A 279 -23.65 9.12 17.34
C PRO A 279 -24.51 9.90 16.34
N PHE A 280 -24.30 9.62 15.05
CA PHE A 280 -25.12 10.13 13.95
C PHE A 280 -25.38 9.04 12.90
N THR A 281 -26.56 9.07 12.26
CA THR A 281 -26.87 8.17 11.14
C THR A 281 -26.42 8.82 9.83
N VAL A 282 -25.63 8.13 9.03
CA VAL A 282 -25.17 8.61 7.72
C VAL A 282 -26.38 8.77 6.79
N SER A 283 -26.62 9.99 6.32
CA SER A 283 -27.80 10.34 5.52
C SER A 283 -27.48 11.31 4.37
N GLY A 284 -28.48 11.75 3.63
CA GLY A 284 -28.31 12.65 2.49
C GLY A 284 -27.39 12.06 1.42
N THR A 285 -26.35 12.79 1.02
CA THR A 285 -25.32 12.31 0.08
C THR A 285 -24.38 11.28 0.71
N GLY A 286 -24.28 11.21 2.05
CA GLY A 286 -23.31 10.44 2.79
C GLY A 286 -21.98 11.18 2.99
N VAL A 287 -21.85 12.40 2.47
CA VAL A 287 -20.68 13.25 2.70
C VAL A 287 -20.85 14.00 4.02
N ILE A 288 -19.77 14.04 4.82
CA ILE A 288 -19.67 14.89 6.00
C ILE A 288 -18.55 15.92 5.81
N SER A 289 -18.59 17.02 6.53
CA SER A 289 -17.49 17.96 6.59
C SER A 289 -17.08 18.28 8.01
N TYR A 290 -15.84 18.72 8.15
CA TYR A 290 -15.24 19.21 9.39
C TYR A 290 -14.08 20.14 9.04
N ARG A 291 -13.75 21.02 9.98
CA ARG A 291 -12.53 21.83 9.88
C ARG A 291 -11.52 21.32 10.89
N LEU A 292 -10.36 20.91 10.41
CA LEU A 292 -9.30 20.29 11.22
C LEU A 292 -7.98 21.05 11.05
N GLY A 293 -7.26 21.24 12.13
CA GLY A 293 -5.95 21.86 12.17
C GLY A 293 -4.99 21.13 13.11
N MET A 294 -3.72 21.45 13.02
CA MET A 294 -2.61 20.78 13.72
C MET A 294 -2.45 19.32 13.25
N THR A 295 -2.42 18.34 14.14
CA THR A 295 -2.29 16.90 13.81
C THR A 295 -1.01 16.58 13.03
N ALA A 296 0.13 17.14 13.45
CA ALA A 296 1.42 16.98 12.78
C ALA A 296 1.97 15.56 12.81
N HIS A 297 1.48 14.75 13.74
CA HIS A 297 1.88 13.35 13.96
C HIS A 297 0.70 12.43 13.68
N PRO A 298 0.43 12.07 12.41
CA PRO A 298 -0.80 11.36 12.02
C PRO A 298 -0.93 9.94 12.58
N SER A 299 0.14 9.34 13.08
CA SER A 299 0.10 8.09 13.84
C SER A 299 -0.45 8.27 15.26
N LYS A 300 -0.33 9.49 15.82
CA LYS A 300 -0.68 9.82 17.21
C LYS A 300 -1.86 10.80 17.31
N THR A 301 -2.04 11.70 16.33
CA THR A 301 -3.08 12.75 16.33
C THR A 301 -3.90 12.70 15.05
N TYR A 302 -5.17 12.34 15.16
CA TYR A 302 -6.03 12.10 14.01
C TYR A 302 -7.52 12.18 14.35
N LEU A 303 -8.35 12.26 13.29
CA LEU A 303 -9.78 11.98 13.33
C LEU A 303 -10.02 10.55 12.85
N SER A 304 -10.73 9.75 13.65
CA SER A 304 -11.25 8.44 13.31
C SER A 304 -12.77 8.48 13.22
N VAL A 305 -13.37 7.81 12.24
CA VAL A 305 -14.82 7.58 12.14
C VAL A 305 -15.07 6.11 12.40
N LYS A 306 -15.94 5.81 13.36
CA LYS A 306 -16.18 4.44 13.84
C LYS A 306 -17.65 4.07 13.80
N LYS A 307 -17.95 2.77 13.60
CA LYS A 307 -19.30 2.23 13.69
C LYS A 307 -19.77 2.14 15.15
N CYS A 308 -21.02 2.53 15.39
CA CYS A 308 -21.67 2.22 16.64
C CYS A 308 -21.88 0.70 16.77
N GLY A 309 -21.72 0.17 17.96
CA GLY A 309 -21.94 -1.24 18.26
C GLY A 309 -20.75 -2.16 18.03
N THR A 310 -19.81 -1.81 17.15
CA THR A 310 -18.62 -2.64 16.88
C THR A 310 -17.30 -1.93 17.12
N ASN A 311 -17.27 -0.59 17.19
CA ASN A 311 -16.07 0.27 17.18
C ASN A 311 -15.19 0.13 15.92
N GLU A 312 -15.65 -0.60 14.89
CA GLU A 312 -14.95 -0.74 13.61
C GLU A 312 -14.61 0.64 13.05
N GLU A 313 -13.33 0.88 12.78
CA GLU A 313 -12.85 2.11 12.13
C GLU A 313 -13.13 2.04 10.63
N VAL A 314 -13.95 2.95 10.14
CA VAL A 314 -14.36 3.00 8.73
C VAL A 314 -13.62 4.07 7.92
N PHE A 315 -13.00 5.04 8.62
CA PHE A 315 -12.26 6.13 8.00
C PHE A 315 -11.32 6.76 9.04
N ARG A 316 -10.11 7.13 8.62
CA ARG A 316 -9.16 7.89 9.45
C ARG A 316 -8.52 8.99 8.63
N THR A 317 -8.30 10.15 9.24
CA THR A 317 -7.64 11.27 8.57
C THR A 317 -6.90 12.19 9.54
N HIS A 318 -6.07 13.07 8.97
CA HIS A 318 -5.36 14.12 9.68
C HIS A 318 -5.37 15.42 8.86
N SER A 319 -4.88 16.53 9.42
CA SER A 319 -4.71 17.77 8.65
C SER A 319 -3.40 17.74 7.87
N ASP A 320 -3.46 17.41 6.58
CA ASP A 320 -2.31 17.41 5.66
C ASP A 320 -1.78 18.84 5.34
N ARG A 321 -2.56 19.87 5.70
CA ARG A 321 -2.27 21.29 5.44
C ARG A 321 -1.68 22.04 6.63
N TRP A 322 -1.40 21.37 7.73
CA TRP A 322 -0.91 22.04 8.95
C TRP A 322 0.41 22.81 8.73
N LYS A 323 1.29 22.33 7.82
CA LYS A 323 2.55 23.02 7.47
C LYS A 323 2.35 24.32 6.70
N ILE A 324 1.27 24.45 5.96
CA ILE A 324 1.00 25.58 5.07
C ILE A 324 0.48 26.78 5.86
N SER A 325 -0.25 26.55 6.93
CA SER A 325 -1.02 27.56 7.66
C SER A 325 -0.43 28.03 8.99
N HIS A 326 0.84 27.80 9.26
CA HIS A 326 1.48 28.11 10.55
C HIS A 326 0.83 27.37 11.75
N GLY A 327 0.33 26.16 11.52
CA GLY A 327 -0.02 25.19 12.55
C GLY A 327 -1.37 25.35 13.26
N GLU A 328 -1.87 26.56 13.45
CA GLU A 328 -3.05 26.82 14.28
C GLU A 328 -4.37 26.98 13.52
N SER A 329 -4.31 27.18 12.22
CA SER A 329 -5.50 27.37 11.38
C SER A 329 -6.15 26.04 11.03
N THR A 330 -7.47 26.00 11.10
CA THR A 330 -8.24 24.87 10.62
C THR A 330 -8.51 24.99 9.11
N HIS A 331 -8.49 23.85 8.42
CA HIS A 331 -8.87 23.74 7.03
C HIS A 331 -10.14 22.90 6.89
N LEU A 332 -10.95 23.22 5.89
CA LEU A 332 -12.14 22.45 5.55
C LEU A 332 -11.72 21.13 4.89
N TYR A 333 -12.37 20.05 5.33
CA TYR A 333 -12.26 18.72 4.73
C TYR A 333 -13.62 18.09 4.57
N TYR A 334 -13.75 17.23 3.56
CA TYR A 334 -14.90 16.36 3.37
C TYR A 334 -14.48 14.90 3.45
N ALA A 335 -15.24 14.08 4.20
CA ALA A 335 -15.14 12.63 4.15
C ALA A 335 -16.40 12.07 3.44
N ASP A 336 -16.17 11.18 2.48
CA ASP A 336 -17.25 10.45 1.81
C ASP A 336 -17.52 9.14 2.56
N LEU A 337 -18.63 9.12 3.27
CA LEU A 337 -19.14 7.97 4.01
C LEU A 337 -20.35 7.35 3.32
N SER A 338 -20.56 7.63 2.03
CA SER A 338 -21.75 7.18 1.27
C SER A 338 -21.94 5.66 1.27
N LYS A 339 -20.85 4.90 1.38
CA LYS A 339 -20.84 3.43 1.54
C LYS A 339 -21.58 2.97 2.81
N TYR A 340 -21.66 3.83 3.83
CA TYR A 340 -22.24 3.54 5.15
C TYR A 340 -23.60 4.19 5.37
N LYS A 341 -24.34 4.59 4.31
CA LYS A 341 -25.68 5.19 4.42
C LYS A 341 -26.64 4.29 5.18
N GLY A 342 -27.30 4.90 6.19
CA GLY A 342 -28.20 4.21 7.09
C GLY A 342 -27.52 3.60 8.32
N GLU A 343 -26.18 3.52 8.35
CA GLU A 343 -25.44 3.07 9.52
C GLU A 343 -25.27 4.20 10.54
N ALA A 344 -25.22 3.84 11.82
CA ALA A 344 -24.91 4.75 12.92
C ALA A 344 -23.40 4.78 13.16
N LEU A 345 -22.79 5.96 13.03
CA LEU A 345 -21.38 6.21 13.21
C LEU A 345 -21.15 7.25 14.31
N TYR A 346 -19.89 7.39 14.77
CA TYR A 346 -19.45 8.50 15.62
C TYR A 346 -18.04 8.94 15.22
N LEU A 347 -17.68 10.17 15.56
CA LEU A 347 -16.35 10.73 15.36
C LEU A 347 -15.52 10.58 16.63
N GLU A 348 -14.28 10.18 16.48
CA GLU A 348 -13.31 10.10 17.56
C GLU A 348 -12.07 10.90 17.17
N PHE A 349 -11.76 11.95 17.92
CA PHE A 349 -10.56 12.76 17.78
C PHE A 349 -9.57 12.26 18.80
N VAL A 350 -8.44 11.73 18.33
CA VAL A 350 -7.40 11.16 19.18
C VAL A 350 -6.22 12.10 19.22
N ASP A 351 -5.79 12.48 20.44
CA ASP A 351 -4.52 13.11 20.69
C ASP A 351 -3.71 12.23 21.65
N ASN A 352 -2.74 11.51 21.07
CA ASN A 352 -1.79 10.69 21.80
C ASN A 352 -0.35 11.19 21.60
N SER A 353 -0.19 12.52 21.38
CA SER A 353 1.10 13.14 21.15
C SER A 353 1.46 14.10 22.29
N ARG A 354 2.70 14.01 22.75
CA ARG A 354 3.30 15.00 23.66
C ARG A 354 4.31 15.90 22.95
N GLU A 355 4.29 15.87 21.61
CA GLU A 355 5.23 16.60 20.78
C GLU A 355 4.62 17.91 20.27
N GLN A 356 5.48 18.87 19.97
CA GLN A 356 5.05 20.16 19.43
C GLN A 356 4.25 19.96 18.12
N TRP A 357 3.11 20.65 17.98
CA TRP A 357 2.15 20.57 16.87
C TRP A 357 1.36 19.24 16.80
N GLY A 358 1.51 18.37 17.79
CA GLY A 358 0.72 17.16 17.94
C GLY A 358 -0.72 17.39 18.42
N ALA A 359 -1.08 18.62 18.76
CA ALA A 359 -2.43 18.97 19.24
C ALA A 359 -3.49 18.92 18.14
N ILE A 360 -4.77 19.06 18.52
CA ILE A 360 -5.93 19.08 17.62
C ILE A 360 -6.65 20.43 17.71
N SER A 361 -6.94 21.02 16.55
CA SER A 361 -7.90 22.13 16.42
C SER A 361 -9.07 21.67 15.55
N LEU A 362 -10.29 21.88 16.06
CA LEU A 362 -11.53 21.36 15.46
C LEU A 362 -12.62 22.43 15.48
N GLU A 363 -13.35 22.58 14.37
CA GLU A 363 -14.54 23.43 14.27
C GLU A 363 -15.49 23.00 13.15
N ALA A 364 -16.74 23.47 13.16
CA ALA A 364 -17.70 23.44 12.07
C ALA A 364 -17.89 22.03 11.45
N ILE A 365 -18.50 21.12 12.21
CA ILE A 365 -18.81 19.77 11.74
C ILE A 365 -20.23 19.73 11.18
N ASP A 366 -20.38 19.30 9.92
CA ASP A 366 -21.67 19.03 9.28
C ASP A 366 -21.74 17.58 8.81
N THR A 367 -22.78 16.87 9.23
CA THR A 367 -22.96 15.44 8.92
C THR A 367 -24.02 15.16 7.87
N VAL A 368 -24.69 16.19 7.32
CA VAL A 368 -25.75 16.02 6.33
C VAL A 368 -25.63 17.02 5.18
N TYR A 369 -25.50 16.50 3.98
CA TYR A 369 -25.54 17.24 2.73
C TYR A 369 -26.57 16.61 1.80
N GLU A 370 -27.64 17.37 1.44
CA GLU A 370 -28.64 16.92 0.47
C GLU A 370 -28.14 16.90 -0.98
N LYS A 371 -27.07 17.68 -1.25
CA LYS A 371 -26.36 17.74 -2.53
C LYS A 371 -24.86 17.78 -2.28
N LEU A 372 -24.10 17.18 -3.18
CA LEU A 372 -22.64 17.21 -3.09
C LEU A 372 -22.12 18.65 -3.11
N PRO A 373 -21.28 19.04 -2.14
CA PRO A 373 -20.67 20.37 -2.10
C PRO A 373 -19.80 20.63 -3.34
N ALA A 374 -19.85 21.85 -3.88
CA ALA A 374 -19.05 22.21 -5.07
C ALA A 374 -17.53 22.13 -4.81
N SER A 375 -17.10 22.37 -3.56
CA SER A 375 -15.69 22.28 -3.14
C SER A 375 -15.24 20.86 -2.76
N LEU A 376 -16.11 19.85 -2.86
CA LEU A 376 -15.77 18.47 -2.50
C LEU A 376 -14.48 18.00 -3.21
N LYS A 377 -14.38 18.23 -4.52
CA LYS A 377 -13.21 17.81 -5.32
C LYS A 377 -11.88 18.43 -4.88
N ASP A 378 -11.92 19.62 -4.28
CA ASP A 378 -10.72 20.36 -3.84
C ASP A 378 -10.36 20.03 -2.38
N GLU A 379 -11.39 19.71 -1.55
CA GLU A 379 -11.28 19.57 -0.09
C GLU A 379 -11.56 18.13 0.40
N THR A 380 -11.54 17.14 -0.48
CA THR A 380 -11.70 15.72 -0.08
C THR A 380 -10.54 15.30 0.81
N ALA A 381 -10.86 14.77 2.00
CA ALA A 381 -9.90 14.28 2.97
C ALA A 381 -9.20 13.01 2.50
N PHE A 382 -7.95 12.86 2.93
CA PHE A 382 -7.16 11.67 2.70
C PHE A 382 -7.44 10.63 3.79
N ASP A 383 -7.79 9.39 3.40
CA ASP A 383 -8.01 8.28 4.33
C ASP A 383 -6.67 7.60 4.64
N ILE A 384 -6.24 7.70 5.89
CA ILE A 384 -4.97 7.13 6.38
C ILE A 384 -5.17 5.89 7.26
N LYS A 385 -6.31 5.24 7.21
CA LYS A 385 -6.58 4.04 8.04
C LYS A 385 -5.57 2.90 7.79
N TYR A 386 -4.91 2.91 6.62
CA TYR A 386 -3.87 1.96 6.20
C TYR A 386 -2.44 2.40 6.55
N ARG A 387 -2.24 3.21 7.56
CA ARG A 387 -0.91 3.62 8.01
C ARG A 387 0.00 2.42 8.24
N LEU A 388 1.29 2.60 8.07
CA LEU A 388 2.29 1.62 8.48
C LEU A 388 2.37 1.63 10.02
N GLU A 389 2.31 0.44 10.62
CA GLU A 389 2.46 0.28 12.08
C GLU A 389 3.92 0.04 12.45
N ASP A 390 4.65 -0.69 11.60
CA ASP A 390 6.06 -1.03 11.77
C ASP A 390 6.87 -0.73 10.51
N ASP A 391 8.19 -0.66 10.65
CA ASP A 391 9.11 -0.57 9.53
C ASP A 391 9.06 -1.87 8.71
N PRO A 392 8.90 -1.81 7.36
CA PRO A 392 8.75 -2.99 6.53
C PRO A 392 10.02 -3.85 6.49
N THR A 393 9.87 -5.15 6.63
CA THR A 393 10.95 -6.15 6.63
C THR A 393 11.09 -6.90 5.31
N TYR A 394 9.97 -7.07 4.57
CA TYR A 394 9.90 -7.81 3.29
C TYR A 394 10.33 -9.27 3.39
N GLU A 395 10.04 -9.93 4.51
CA GLU A 395 10.58 -11.24 4.86
C GLU A 395 10.32 -12.30 3.79
N THR A 396 9.07 -12.48 3.38
CA THR A 396 8.66 -13.50 2.40
C THR A 396 9.30 -13.25 1.01
N MET A 397 9.36 -11.99 0.58
CA MET A 397 10.02 -11.62 -0.66
C MET A 397 11.52 -11.91 -0.59
N ARG A 398 12.19 -11.52 0.50
CA ARG A 398 13.64 -11.74 0.68
C ARG A 398 13.99 -13.21 0.70
N GLU A 399 13.28 -14.05 1.43
CA GLU A 399 13.50 -15.49 1.45
C GLU A 399 13.41 -16.10 0.05
N THR A 400 12.39 -15.74 -0.72
CA THR A 400 12.20 -16.23 -2.08
C THR A 400 13.35 -15.81 -3.00
N VAL A 401 13.71 -14.52 -2.98
CA VAL A 401 14.72 -13.94 -3.88
C VAL A 401 16.14 -14.36 -3.49
N ASP A 402 16.46 -14.45 -2.21
CA ASP A 402 17.76 -14.94 -1.75
C ASP A 402 17.94 -16.42 -2.09
N GLY A 403 16.84 -17.20 -2.10
CA GLY A 403 16.84 -18.57 -2.65
C GLY A 403 17.24 -18.59 -4.13
N VAL A 404 16.67 -17.72 -4.96
CA VAL A 404 17.06 -17.58 -6.39
C VAL A 404 18.53 -17.15 -6.51
N ILE A 405 18.96 -16.11 -5.77
CA ILE A 405 20.33 -15.59 -5.80
C ILE A 405 21.35 -16.69 -5.45
N SER A 406 21.04 -17.50 -4.43
CA SER A 406 21.94 -18.58 -3.99
C SER A 406 22.10 -19.68 -5.03
N GLY A 407 21.12 -19.85 -5.93
CA GLY A 407 21.15 -20.83 -7.03
C GLY A 407 21.88 -20.34 -8.29
N ILE A 408 22.29 -19.08 -8.37
CA ILE A 408 23.00 -18.54 -9.55
C ILE A 408 24.48 -18.89 -9.48
N GLU A 409 24.95 -19.72 -10.41
CA GLU A 409 26.37 -20.14 -10.49
C GLU A 409 27.29 -19.03 -11.03
N ASP A 410 26.83 -18.30 -12.05
CA ASP A 410 27.59 -17.17 -12.62
C ASP A 410 27.72 -16.03 -11.61
N GLU A 411 28.95 -15.73 -11.21
CA GLU A 411 29.20 -14.72 -10.16
C GLU A 411 28.81 -13.30 -10.59
N THR A 412 29.04 -12.96 -11.86
CA THR A 412 28.72 -11.64 -12.41
C THR A 412 27.21 -11.46 -12.47
N LEU A 413 26.48 -12.44 -13.02
CA LEU A 413 25.03 -12.42 -13.03
C LEU A 413 24.45 -12.36 -11.61
N ARG A 414 24.99 -13.18 -10.69
CA ARG A 414 24.53 -13.21 -9.30
C ARG A 414 24.68 -11.86 -8.59
N LYS A 415 25.84 -11.22 -8.71
CA LYS A 415 26.08 -9.90 -8.11
C LYS A 415 25.20 -8.82 -8.75
N THR A 416 25.13 -8.81 -10.08
CA THR A 416 24.33 -7.84 -10.82
C THR A 416 22.85 -7.98 -10.48
N PHE A 417 22.32 -9.21 -10.48
CA PHE A 417 20.92 -9.44 -10.12
C PHE A 417 20.62 -9.04 -8.67
N LYS A 418 21.49 -9.41 -7.71
CA LYS A 418 21.34 -9.02 -6.31
C LYS A 418 21.30 -7.51 -6.14
N ASN A 419 22.30 -6.80 -6.66
CA ASN A 419 22.41 -5.35 -6.52
C ASN A 419 21.21 -4.63 -7.17
N THR A 420 20.84 -5.03 -8.38
CA THR A 420 19.74 -4.40 -9.12
C THR A 420 18.38 -4.70 -8.50
N PHE A 421 18.19 -5.92 -7.97
CA PHE A 421 16.94 -6.28 -7.30
C PHE A 421 16.72 -5.45 -6.03
N TYR A 422 17.74 -5.30 -5.19
CA TYR A 422 17.65 -4.59 -3.92
C TYR A 422 17.97 -3.09 -4.01
N ALA A 423 18.33 -2.56 -5.19
CA ALA A 423 18.73 -1.16 -5.35
C ALA A 423 17.71 -0.15 -4.78
N THR A 424 16.44 -0.36 -5.02
CA THR A 424 15.35 0.53 -4.55
C THR A 424 15.13 0.42 -3.04
N LEU A 425 15.23 -0.78 -2.46
CA LEU A 425 14.97 -1.03 -1.03
C LEU A 425 16.18 -0.73 -0.15
N ASP A 426 17.29 -1.42 -0.42
CA ASP A 426 18.44 -1.45 0.49
C ASP A 426 19.58 -0.58 -0.01
N GLY A 427 19.64 -0.33 -1.32
CA GLY A 427 20.82 0.20 -1.97
C GLY A 427 21.87 -0.88 -2.23
N PHE A 428 23.10 -0.47 -2.45
CA PHE A 428 24.22 -1.34 -2.83
C PHE A 428 25.55 -0.64 -2.57
N THR A 429 26.66 -1.39 -2.71
CA THR A 429 28.03 -0.86 -2.59
C THR A 429 28.78 -1.05 -3.90
N VAL A 430 29.36 0.04 -4.43
CA VAL A 430 30.19 0.05 -5.63
C VAL A 430 31.51 0.78 -5.34
N ASN A 431 32.63 0.15 -5.65
CA ASN A 431 33.97 0.73 -5.49
C ASN A 431 34.23 1.36 -4.11
N GLY A 432 33.61 0.79 -3.05
CA GLY A 432 33.72 1.28 -1.67
C GLY A 432 32.78 2.45 -1.33
N THR A 433 31.95 2.90 -2.26
CA THR A 433 30.87 3.87 -2.01
C THR A 433 29.58 3.14 -1.73
N ASN A 434 28.92 3.49 -0.61
CA ASN A 434 27.61 2.96 -0.23
C ASN A 434 26.50 3.88 -0.74
N TYR A 435 25.58 3.34 -1.52
CA TYR A 435 24.34 3.99 -1.97
C TYR A 435 23.19 3.38 -1.16
N SER A 436 22.43 4.23 -0.48
CA SER A 436 21.27 3.81 0.30
C SER A 436 20.05 3.54 -0.57
N GLY A 437 19.10 2.74 -0.07
CA GLY A 437 17.79 2.59 -0.69
C GLY A 437 17.05 3.92 -0.85
N VAL A 438 16.21 4.01 -1.85
CA VAL A 438 15.56 5.25 -2.29
C VAL A 438 14.13 5.43 -1.77
N LEU A 439 13.61 4.48 -0.97
CA LEU A 439 12.29 4.56 -0.36
C LEU A 439 12.32 5.28 1.00
N ARG A 440 11.26 6.05 1.26
CA ARG A 440 11.00 6.69 2.56
C ARG A 440 9.54 6.48 2.93
N TYR A 441 9.27 6.14 4.18
CA TYR A 441 7.94 5.85 4.71
C TYR A 441 7.49 6.95 5.66
N TYR A 442 6.18 7.22 5.68
CA TYR A 442 5.60 8.25 6.52
C TYR A 442 4.51 7.67 7.41
N GLU A 443 4.33 8.27 8.59
CA GLU A 443 3.34 7.89 9.59
C GLU A 443 1.88 7.86 9.07
N ASN A 444 1.61 8.55 7.97
CA ASN A 444 0.29 8.56 7.32
C ASN A 444 0.11 7.41 6.31
N GLY A 445 1.02 6.45 6.27
CA GLY A 445 0.95 5.28 5.39
C GLY A 445 1.38 5.55 3.95
N THR A 446 1.83 6.77 3.61
CA THR A 446 2.39 7.03 2.28
C THR A 446 3.87 6.66 2.20
N ALA A 447 4.34 6.38 0.98
CA ALA A 447 5.75 6.17 0.70
C ALA A 447 6.23 7.11 -0.40
N PHE A 448 7.47 7.59 -0.29
CA PHE A 448 8.13 8.45 -1.27
C PHE A 448 9.33 7.70 -1.85
N CYS A 449 9.50 7.73 -3.16
CA CYS A 449 10.59 7.07 -3.85
C CYS A 449 11.44 8.11 -4.58
N TYR A 450 12.68 8.28 -4.14
CA TYR A 450 13.64 9.13 -4.87
C TYR A 450 14.00 8.53 -6.23
N THR A 451 14.26 9.37 -7.21
CA THR A 451 14.66 8.94 -8.54
C THR A 451 16.16 8.68 -8.57
N GLY A 452 16.55 7.49 -8.11
CA GLY A 452 17.96 7.10 -8.03
C GLY A 452 18.78 8.05 -7.16
N ASP A 453 19.76 8.71 -7.76
CA ASP A 453 20.66 9.69 -7.14
C ASP A 453 20.08 11.12 -7.04
N ILE A 454 18.88 11.37 -7.59
CA ILE A 454 18.21 12.67 -7.55
C ILE A 454 17.27 12.73 -6.33
N PRO A 455 17.37 13.75 -5.44
CA PRO A 455 16.58 13.84 -4.21
C PRO A 455 15.16 14.37 -4.47
N ALA A 456 14.48 13.84 -5.47
CA ALA A 456 13.12 14.15 -5.84
C ALA A 456 12.39 12.89 -6.35
N MET A 457 11.06 12.91 -6.33
CA MET A 457 10.20 11.83 -6.80
C MET A 457 9.58 12.21 -8.13
N TRP A 458 9.99 11.56 -9.22
CA TRP A 458 9.25 11.54 -10.46
C TRP A 458 8.07 10.58 -10.36
N LEU A 459 6.92 10.97 -10.88
CA LEU A 459 5.72 10.11 -10.88
C LEU A 459 5.95 8.85 -11.73
N ARG A 460 6.64 8.96 -12.84
CA ARG A 460 7.09 7.87 -13.71
C ARG A 460 8.02 6.91 -12.97
N ASP A 461 9.15 7.42 -12.50
CA ASP A 461 10.23 6.62 -11.90
C ASP A 461 9.76 5.89 -10.65
N SER A 462 9.00 6.53 -9.78
CA SER A 462 8.48 5.93 -8.57
C SER A 462 7.57 4.72 -8.82
N SER A 463 6.88 4.68 -9.98
CA SER A 463 6.12 3.51 -10.42
C SER A 463 7.02 2.43 -11.02
N ALA A 464 8.01 2.83 -11.83
CA ALA A 464 8.88 1.92 -12.56
C ALA A 464 9.93 1.25 -11.65
N GLN A 465 10.42 1.94 -10.62
CA GLN A 465 11.46 1.47 -9.71
C GLN A 465 10.99 0.38 -8.72
N VAL A 466 9.70 0.03 -8.72
CA VAL A 466 9.13 -1.05 -7.89
C VAL A 466 8.63 -2.24 -8.71
N LEU A 467 8.83 -2.23 -10.02
CA LEU A 467 8.33 -3.25 -10.96
C LEU A 467 8.72 -4.68 -10.54
N GLN A 468 9.97 -4.93 -10.13
CA GLN A 468 10.47 -6.25 -9.75
C GLN A 468 9.78 -6.81 -8.50
N TYR A 469 9.18 -5.94 -7.68
CA TYR A 469 8.51 -6.33 -6.44
C TYR A 469 7.03 -6.65 -6.64
N LEU A 470 6.38 -6.17 -7.70
CA LEU A 470 4.91 -6.16 -7.81
C LEU A 470 4.28 -7.54 -7.60
N GLN A 471 4.85 -8.61 -8.16
CA GLN A 471 4.29 -9.95 -8.00
C GLN A 471 4.27 -10.43 -6.53
N PHE A 472 5.17 -9.91 -5.69
CA PHE A 472 5.25 -10.25 -4.27
C PHE A 472 4.13 -9.61 -3.44
N MET A 473 3.40 -8.62 -3.95
CA MET A 473 2.22 -8.05 -3.26
C MET A 473 1.18 -9.11 -2.90
N LYS A 474 1.17 -10.24 -3.61
CA LYS A 474 0.24 -11.35 -3.34
C LYS A 474 0.58 -12.09 -2.04
N VAL A 475 1.86 -12.20 -1.69
CA VAL A 475 2.36 -13.05 -0.62
C VAL A 475 3.09 -12.30 0.49
N ASP A 476 3.45 -11.05 0.27
CA ASP A 476 4.19 -10.21 1.22
C ASP A 476 3.43 -8.90 1.50
N LYS A 477 2.99 -8.74 2.76
CA LYS A 477 2.21 -7.57 3.20
C LYS A 477 3.00 -6.27 3.10
N ASP A 478 4.30 -6.32 3.37
CA ASP A 478 5.16 -5.13 3.37
C ASP A 478 5.34 -4.58 1.96
N VAL A 479 5.49 -5.47 0.97
CA VAL A 479 5.51 -5.09 -0.45
C VAL A 479 4.16 -4.45 -0.86
N ARG A 480 3.04 -5.06 -0.45
CA ARG A 480 1.71 -4.52 -0.71
C ARG A 480 1.52 -3.12 -0.10
N ASN A 481 1.91 -2.95 1.17
CA ASN A 481 1.80 -1.68 1.87
C ASN A 481 2.71 -0.60 1.25
N THR A 482 3.91 -0.98 0.83
CA THR A 482 4.85 -0.07 0.14
C THR A 482 4.26 0.44 -1.17
N VAL A 483 3.75 -0.44 -2.02
CA VAL A 483 3.15 -0.03 -3.32
C VAL A 483 1.89 0.80 -3.10
N ARG A 484 1.04 0.42 -2.11
CA ARG A 484 -0.11 1.24 -1.73
C ARG A 484 0.32 2.63 -1.27
N GLY A 485 1.34 2.70 -0.41
CA GLY A 485 1.88 3.97 0.06
C GLY A 485 2.42 4.87 -1.05
N LEU A 486 3.07 4.28 -2.06
CA LEU A 486 3.52 5.01 -3.26
C LEU A 486 2.34 5.56 -4.06
N LEU A 487 1.31 4.74 -4.32
CA LEU A 487 0.10 5.18 -5.03
C LEU A 487 -0.60 6.33 -4.31
N LEU A 488 -0.77 6.23 -3.00
CA LEU A 488 -1.38 7.29 -2.20
C LEU A 488 -0.57 8.59 -2.26
N LYS A 489 0.76 8.49 -2.24
CA LYS A 489 1.65 9.65 -2.41
C LYS A 489 1.54 10.25 -3.82
N GLN A 490 1.53 9.44 -4.85
CA GLN A 490 1.34 9.89 -6.23
C GLN A 490 -0.01 10.61 -6.42
N PHE A 491 -1.10 10.08 -5.85
CA PHE A 491 -2.41 10.74 -5.88
C PHE A 491 -2.38 12.10 -5.16
N GLU A 492 -1.73 12.20 -4.01
CA GLU A 492 -1.52 13.47 -3.30
C GLU A 492 -0.79 14.49 -4.18
N LEU A 493 0.30 14.08 -4.81
CA LEU A 493 1.16 14.94 -5.64
C LEU A 493 0.45 15.41 -6.93
N ILE A 494 -0.25 14.51 -7.63
CA ILE A 494 -1.05 14.83 -8.82
C ILE A 494 -2.16 15.84 -8.48
N ARG A 495 -2.80 15.71 -7.32
CA ARG A 495 -3.81 16.68 -6.88
C ARG A 495 -3.22 18.07 -6.66
N ARG A 496 -1.95 18.19 -6.27
CA ARG A 496 -1.26 19.48 -6.12
C ARG A 496 -0.99 20.14 -7.47
N ASP A 497 -0.34 19.45 -8.39
CA ASP A 497 -0.08 19.93 -9.74
C ASP A 497 0.01 18.77 -10.75
N PRO A 498 -1.02 18.54 -11.57
CA PRO A 498 -1.03 17.44 -12.55
C PRO A 498 -0.10 17.70 -13.75
N TYR A 499 0.48 18.89 -13.86
CA TYR A 499 1.44 19.26 -14.91
C TYR A 499 2.89 19.09 -14.48
N ALA A 500 3.15 18.81 -13.20
CA ALA A 500 4.48 18.57 -12.69
C ALA A 500 4.84 17.08 -12.85
N ASN A 501 6.06 16.83 -13.31
CA ASN A 501 6.63 15.49 -13.42
C ASN A 501 7.34 15.05 -12.12
N ALA A 502 7.92 16.00 -11.36
CA ALA A 502 8.71 15.69 -10.18
C ALA A 502 8.40 16.59 -8.98
N PHE A 503 8.55 16.02 -7.78
CA PHE A 503 8.21 16.68 -6.51
C PHE A 503 9.28 16.46 -5.45
N ASN A 504 9.45 17.47 -4.59
CA ASN A 504 10.22 17.36 -3.36
C ASN A 504 9.49 16.51 -2.31
N GLU A 505 10.22 16.03 -1.33
CA GLU A 505 9.69 15.24 -0.22
C GLU A 505 8.58 15.97 0.58
N ASN A 506 8.67 17.29 0.68
CA ASN A 506 7.63 18.13 1.30
C ASN A 506 6.40 18.36 0.41
N GLY A 507 6.35 17.75 -0.79
CA GLY A 507 5.29 17.86 -1.77
C GLY A 507 5.31 19.15 -2.61
N SER A 508 6.32 20.03 -2.48
CA SER A 508 6.48 21.14 -3.43
C SER A 508 7.00 20.61 -4.77
N VAL A 509 6.65 21.31 -5.84
CA VAL A 509 7.11 20.95 -7.20
C VAL A 509 8.63 21.08 -7.27
N TRP A 510 9.31 20.00 -7.69
CA TRP A 510 10.72 20.01 -8.05
C TRP A 510 10.90 20.46 -9.49
N GLU A 511 10.14 19.82 -10.42
CA GLU A 511 10.15 20.14 -11.83
C GLU A 511 8.73 20.12 -12.41
N ARG A 512 8.44 21.06 -13.32
CA ARG A 512 7.13 21.22 -13.93
C ARG A 512 7.22 21.06 -15.44
N LYS A 513 7.59 19.85 -15.88
CA LYS A 513 7.56 19.42 -17.27
C LYS A 513 6.34 18.53 -17.49
N PHE A 514 5.45 18.92 -18.40
CA PHE A 514 4.26 18.11 -18.68
C PHE A 514 4.60 16.99 -19.65
N GLU A 515 4.55 15.80 -19.11
CA GLU A 515 4.79 14.51 -19.75
C GLU A 515 3.56 13.64 -19.58
N LEU A 516 3.12 12.97 -20.63
CA LEU A 516 1.92 12.11 -20.57
C LEU A 516 2.11 10.90 -19.65
N ASP A 517 3.30 10.36 -19.60
CA ASP A 517 3.67 9.22 -18.79
C ASP A 517 3.66 9.52 -17.30
N SER A 518 3.91 10.77 -16.90
CA SER A 518 3.79 11.20 -15.51
C SER A 518 2.39 10.99 -14.91
N LEU A 519 1.33 11.00 -15.76
CA LEU A 519 -0.03 10.68 -15.35
C LEU A 519 -0.41 9.21 -15.66
N ALA A 520 0.16 8.61 -16.70
CA ALA A 520 -0.16 7.25 -17.10
C ALA A 520 0.46 6.19 -16.18
N TYR A 521 1.69 6.37 -15.69
CA TYR A 521 2.37 5.42 -14.78
C TYR A 521 1.62 5.20 -13.46
N PRO A 522 1.14 6.23 -12.74
CA PRO A 522 0.31 6.02 -11.56
C PRO A 522 -0.98 5.25 -11.84
N LEU A 523 -1.64 5.47 -12.98
CA LEU A 523 -2.82 4.71 -13.38
C LEU A 523 -2.47 3.25 -13.70
N TRP A 524 -1.37 3.02 -14.41
CA TRP A 524 -0.85 1.67 -14.68
C TRP A 524 -0.51 0.93 -13.37
N LEU A 525 0.21 1.57 -12.45
CA LEU A 525 0.55 0.97 -11.15
C LEU A 525 -0.71 0.66 -10.31
N THR A 526 -1.73 1.53 -10.38
CA THR A 526 -3.04 1.32 -9.74
C THR A 526 -3.70 0.03 -10.24
N LYS A 527 -3.67 -0.20 -11.56
CA LYS A 527 -4.21 -1.43 -12.14
C LYS A 527 -3.42 -2.67 -11.72
N GLN A 528 -2.08 -2.60 -11.75
CA GLN A 528 -1.22 -3.68 -11.27
C GLN A 528 -1.50 -4.02 -9.81
N TYR A 529 -1.64 -3.00 -8.96
CA TYR A 529 -1.97 -3.17 -7.54
C TYR A 529 -3.29 -3.94 -7.37
N TYR A 530 -4.36 -3.50 -8.03
CA TYR A 530 -5.66 -4.15 -7.91
C TYR A 530 -5.67 -5.57 -8.47
N ASP A 531 -5.08 -5.80 -9.63
CA ASP A 531 -5.08 -7.13 -10.27
C ASP A 531 -4.36 -8.18 -9.42
N ILE A 532 -3.36 -7.76 -8.66
CA ILE A 532 -2.54 -8.66 -7.84
C ILE A 532 -3.14 -8.86 -6.45
N THR A 533 -3.66 -7.80 -5.84
CA THR A 533 -4.10 -7.83 -4.45
C THR A 533 -5.60 -8.04 -4.27
N GLY A 534 -6.42 -7.62 -5.24
CA GLY A 534 -7.87 -7.54 -5.12
C GLY A 534 -8.35 -6.44 -4.17
N ASP A 535 -7.45 -5.63 -3.62
CA ASP A 535 -7.79 -4.55 -2.68
C ASP A 535 -8.50 -3.40 -3.39
N GLY A 536 -9.82 -3.32 -3.22
CA GLY A 536 -10.68 -2.27 -3.77
C GLY A 536 -10.85 -1.06 -2.86
N GLU A 537 -10.34 -1.07 -1.63
CA GLU A 537 -10.60 0.00 -0.65
C GLU A 537 -9.84 1.29 -0.95
N ILE A 538 -8.72 1.19 -1.66
CA ILE A 538 -7.97 2.35 -2.15
C ILE A 538 -8.79 3.21 -3.14
N PHE A 539 -9.84 2.64 -3.79
CA PHE A 539 -10.67 3.34 -4.79
C PHE A 539 -11.82 4.11 -4.14
N ASN A 540 -11.49 4.93 -3.19
CA ASN A 540 -12.37 5.81 -2.45
C ASN A 540 -12.54 7.17 -3.14
N ALA A 541 -13.20 8.11 -2.46
CA ALA A 541 -13.41 9.46 -2.99
C ALA A 541 -12.11 10.19 -3.33
N PHE A 542 -11.03 9.96 -2.58
CA PHE A 542 -9.72 10.59 -2.85
C PHE A 542 -9.14 10.14 -4.19
N PHE A 543 -9.22 8.85 -4.51
CA PHE A 543 -8.86 8.31 -5.82
C PHE A 543 -9.73 8.89 -6.92
N LEU A 544 -11.07 8.92 -6.75
CA LEU A 544 -12.00 9.40 -7.78
C LEU A 544 -11.77 10.87 -8.12
N VAL A 545 -11.54 11.74 -7.13
CA VAL A 545 -11.24 13.15 -7.41
C VAL A 545 -9.85 13.35 -8.04
N THR A 546 -8.91 12.45 -7.75
CA THR A 546 -7.60 12.43 -8.43
C THR A 546 -7.75 12.01 -9.89
N LEU A 547 -8.53 10.96 -10.14
CA LEU A 547 -8.83 10.50 -11.50
C LEU A 547 -9.57 11.56 -12.31
N ASP A 548 -10.56 12.26 -11.72
CA ASP A 548 -11.24 13.40 -12.36
C ASP A 548 -10.25 14.49 -12.76
N LYS A 549 -9.28 14.79 -11.89
CA LYS A 549 -8.24 15.77 -12.18
C LYS A 549 -7.32 15.32 -13.30
N ILE A 550 -6.90 14.06 -13.34
CA ILE A 550 -6.13 13.47 -14.44
C ILE A 550 -6.89 13.57 -15.74
N LEU A 551 -8.15 13.11 -15.79
CA LEU A 551 -8.98 13.15 -16.99
C LEU A 551 -9.18 14.58 -17.50
N THR A 552 -9.48 15.51 -16.59
CA THR A 552 -9.66 16.93 -16.94
C THR A 552 -8.38 17.53 -17.53
N THR A 553 -7.21 17.17 -17.00
CA THR A 553 -5.91 17.63 -17.54
C THR A 553 -5.67 17.06 -18.95
N LEU A 554 -5.86 15.75 -19.13
CA LEU A 554 -5.67 15.09 -20.43
C LEU A 554 -6.68 15.61 -21.48
N GLU A 555 -7.93 15.86 -21.10
CA GLU A 555 -8.98 16.43 -21.97
C GLU A 555 -8.63 17.86 -22.40
N ASN A 556 -8.14 18.72 -21.48
CA ASN A 556 -7.70 20.08 -21.77
C ASN A 556 -6.52 20.09 -22.75
N GLU A 557 -5.58 19.16 -22.59
CA GLU A 557 -4.38 19.08 -23.42
C GLU A 557 -4.64 18.46 -24.80
N ARG A 558 -5.83 17.97 -25.10
CA ARG A 558 -6.20 17.60 -26.48
C ARG A 558 -6.23 18.82 -27.43
N GLU A 559 -6.62 19.94 -26.91
CA GLU A 559 -6.68 21.20 -27.68
C GLU A 559 -5.58 22.18 -27.28
N HIS A 560 -5.02 22.05 -26.07
CA HIS A 560 -4.03 22.94 -25.43
C HIS A 560 -4.42 24.45 -25.51
N LYS A 561 -5.69 24.72 -25.83
CA LYS A 561 -6.19 26.08 -26.10
C LYS A 561 -6.46 26.88 -24.82
N ASP A 562 -7.09 26.24 -23.86
CA ASP A 562 -7.47 26.81 -22.57
C ASP A 562 -6.57 26.28 -21.44
N SER A 563 -5.43 25.68 -21.80
CA SER A 563 -4.42 25.19 -20.85
C SER A 563 -3.75 26.37 -20.12
N ASN A 564 -3.55 26.19 -18.82
CA ASN A 564 -2.74 27.11 -18.01
C ASN A 564 -1.25 26.70 -17.98
N TYR A 565 -0.89 25.68 -18.75
CA TYR A 565 0.47 25.20 -18.87
C TYR A 565 1.20 25.82 -20.07
N SER A 566 2.48 26.05 -19.91
CA SER A 566 3.40 26.42 -21.00
C SER A 566 4.75 25.77 -20.76
N ILE A 567 5.43 25.39 -21.87
CA ILE A 567 6.81 24.92 -21.81
C ILE A 567 7.67 25.92 -21.02
N ILE A 568 8.61 25.43 -20.23
CA ILE A 568 9.49 26.29 -19.41
C ILE A 568 10.30 27.23 -20.31
N SER A 569 10.67 28.40 -19.80
CA SER A 569 11.21 29.50 -20.59
C SER A 569 12.49 29.14 -21.36
N GLU A 570 13.33 28.26 -20.83
CA GLU A 570 14.59 27.80 -21.41
C GLU A 570 14.40 26.89 -22.61
N ASP A 571 13.24 26.25 -22.72
CA ASP A 571 12.90 25.27 -23.75
C ASP A 571 11.89 25.80 -24.77
N ARG A 572 11.41 27.05 -24.60
CA ARG A 572 10.31 27.60 -25.41
C ARG A 572 10.58 27.62 -26.91
N ASP A 573 11.82 27.80 -27.29
CA ASP A 573 12.24 27.88 -28.70
C ASP A 573 12.70 26.52 -29.26
N LYS A 574 12.61 25.44 -28.45
CA LYS A 574 12.94 24.09 -28.89
C LYS A 574 11.73 23.39 -29.51
N GLY A 575 11.98 22.61 -30.56
CA GLY A 575 10.94 21.89 -31.30
C GLY A 575 10.03 22.78 -32.14
N VAL A 576 9.00 22.19 -32.73
CA VAL A 576 8.00 22.88 -33.58
C VAL A 576 6.77 23.17 -32.71
N ASN A 577 6.43 24.46 -32.55
CA ASN A 577 5.31 24.87 -31.72
C ASN A 577 3.96 24.88 -32.45
N GLU A 578 3.99 24.78 -33.79
CA GLU A 578 2.79 24.69 -34.63
C GLU A 578 2.30 23.25 -34.67
N PHE A 579 1.03 23.05 -34.32
CA PHE A 579 0.37 21.75 -34.39
C PHE A 579 -1.10 21.94 -34.74
N LYS A 580 -1.77 20.86 -35.18
CA LYS A 580 -3.20 20.86 -35.46
C LYS A 580 -3.90 19.88 -34.59
N ASN A 581 -4.97 20.34 -33.95
CA ASN A 581 -5.81 19.45 -33.13
C ASN A 581 -6.35 18.30 -33.98
N CYS A 582 -5.93 17.10 -33.61
CA CYS A 582 -6.23 15.88 -34.38
C CYS A 582 -6.84 14.79 -33.51
N GLY A 583 -7.09 15.11 -32.23
CA GLY A 583 -7.63 14.18 -31.24
C GLY A 583 -6.58 13.47 -30.37
N LEU A 584 -5.30 13.65 -30.66
CA LEU A 584 -4.19 13.27 -29.81
C LEU A 584 -4.07 14.24 -28.61
N ILE A 585 -3.37 13.81 -27.57
CA ILE A 585 -3.08 14.64 -26.39
C ILE A 585 -1.70 15.26 -26.58
N TRP A 586 -1.63 16.58 -26.39
CA TRP A 586 -0.42 17.36 -26.46
C TRP A 586 0.54 17.00 -25.31
N SER A 587 1.82 16.94 -25.58
CA SER A 587 2.89 16.75 -24.60
C SER A 587 3.99 17.78 -24.83
N GLY A 588 4.44 18.44 -23.77
CA GLY A 588 5.57 19.35 -23.83
C GLY A 588 6.88 18.61 -23.94
N TYR A 589 6.97 17.50 -23.22
CA TYR A 589 8.21 16.76 -23.01
C TYR A 589 8.03 15.27 -23.24
N ARG A 590 9.15 14.61 -23.50
CA ARG A 590 9.34 13.16 -23.56
C ARG A 590 9.66 12.62 -22.16
N PRO A 591 9.62 11.31 -21.94
CA PRO A 591 10.04 10.71 -20.66
C PRO A 591 11.56 10.88 -20.34
N SER A 592 12.34 11.43 -21.25
CA SER A 592 13.73 11.84 -21.04
C SER A 592 13.87 13.28 -20.55
N ASP A 593 12.78 13.96 -20.21
CA ASP A 593 12.72 15.38 -19.87
C ASP A 593 13.10 16.32 -21.03
N ASP A 594 13.28 15.79 -22.26
CA ASP A 594 13.52 16.56 -23.47
C ASP A 594 12.23 17.07 -24.09
N VAL A 595 12.32 18.24 -24.70
CA VAL A 595 11.19 18.83 -25.45
C VAL A 595 10.82 17.97 -26.65
N CYS A 596 9.54 17.64 -26.78
CA CYS A 596 9.01 17.00 -27.99
C CYS A 596 9.27 17.88 -29.22
N HIS A 597 9.84 17.29 -30.28
CA HIS A 597 10.01 18.00 -31.55
C HIS A 597 8.66 18.37 -32.16
N TYR A 598 7.78 17.37 -32.36
CA TYR A 598 6.36 17.56 -32.60
C TYR A 598 5.58 17.29 -31.33
N LYS A 599 4.49 18.03 -31.07
CA LYS A 599 3.85 18.08 -29.76
C LYS A 599 2.88 16.91 -29.46
N PHE A 600 2.70 16.00 -30.42
CA PHE A 600 1.97 14.74 -30.15
C PHE A 600 2.93 13.57 -30.13
N PHE A 601 3.35 13.23 -28.93
CA PHE A 601 4.22 12.09 -28.64
C PHE A 601 3.43 10.79 -28.66
N ILE A 602 3.64 9.95 -29.68
CA ILE A 602 2.82 8.76 -29.95
C ILE A 602 2.97 7.71 -28.85
N PRO A 603 4.18 7.30 -28.38
CA PRO A 603 4.29 6.33 -27.28
C PRO A 603 3.60 6.78 -25.99
N GLY A 604 3.66 8.08 -25.64
CA GLY A 604 2.95 8.64 -24.51
C GLY A 604 1.43 8.56 -24.67
N ASN A 605 0.91 8.87 -25.86
CA ASN A 605 -0.51 8.72 -26.19
C ASN A 605 -0.96 7.24 -26.15
N MET A 606 -0.12 6.29 -26.61
CA MET A 606 -0.38 4.85 -26.51
C MET A 606 -0.51 4.42 -25.04
N PHE A 607 0.39 4.88 -24.19
CA PHE A 607 0.38 4.54 -22.78
C PHE A 607 -0.84 5.12 -22.06
N VAL A 608 -1.21 6.36 -22.34
CA VAL A 608 -2.46 6.94 -21.80
C VAL A 608 -3.68 6.12 -22.22
N VAL A 609 -3.75 5.68 -23.48
CA VAL A 609 -4.86 4.84 -23.95
C VAL A 609 -4.96 3.54 -23.16
N SER A 610 -3.86 2.79 -23.05
CA SER A 610 -3.87 1.51 -22.33
C SER A 610 -4.15 1.69 -20.83
N ALA A 611 -3.55 2.69 -20.19
CA ALA A 611 -3.79 3.00 -18.78
C ALA A 611 -5.26 3.39 -18.52
N LEU A 612 -5.90 4.16 -19.39
CA LEU A 612 -7.32 4.50 -19.26
C LEU A 612 -8.24 3.29 -19.52
N GLU A 613 -7.93 2.42 -20.50
CA GLU A 613 -8.68 1.17 -20.71
C GLU A 613 -8.59 0.26 -19.50
N ASP A 614 -7.44 0.17 -18.87
CA ASP A 614 -7.21 -0.57 -17.63
C ASP A 614 -8.00 0.02 -16.46
N ILE A 615 -8.03 1.35 -16.31
CA ILE A 615 -8.85 2.03 -15.29
C ILE A 615 -10.33 1.80 -15.53
N VAL A 616 -10.83 1.83 -16.77
CA VAL A 616 -12.23 1.50 -17.08
C VAL A 616 -12.57 0.09 -16.61
N SER A 617 -11.73 -0.89 -16.94
CA SER A 617 -11.90 -2.28 -16.50
C SER A 617 -11.87 -2.42 -14.97
N LEU A 618 -10.99 -1.68 -14.30
CA LEU A 618 -10.90 -1.64 -12.85
C LEU A 618 -12.17 -1.06 -12.22
N LEU A 619 -12.64 0.11 -12.68
CA LEU A 619 -13.85 0.76 -12.16
C LEU A 619 -15.08 -0.14 -12.33
N GLU A 620 -15.18 -0.88 -13.43
CA GLU A 620 -16.22 -1.89 -13.63
C GLU A 620 -16.13 -3.03 -12.59
N SER A 621 -14.92 -3.51 -12.32
CA SER A 621 -14.68 -4.62 -11.38
C SER A 621 -15.04 -4.26 -9.93
N VAL A 622 -14.80 -3.01 -9.52
CA VAL A 622 -15.13 -2.51 -8.16
C VAL A 622 -16.52 -1.88 -8.08
N GLY A 623 -17.32 -1.92 -9.15
CA GLY A 623 -18.69 -1.42 -9.17
C GLY A 623 -18.84 0.10 -9.24
N LEU A 624 -17.78 0.84 -9.53
CA LEU A 624 -17.75 2.29 -9.67
C LEU A 624 -18.15 2.71 -11.09
N ASN A 625 -19.39 2.42 -11.48
CA ASN A 625 -19.93 2.73 -12.78
C ASN A 625 -20.59 4.12 -12.77
N GLY A 626 -20.07 5.08 -13.54
CA GLY A 626 -20.63 6.44 -13.60
C GLY A 626 -19.89 7.31 -14.59
N GLU A 627 -20.15 8.61 -14.55
CA GLU A 627 -19.65 9.60 -15.51
C GLU A 627 -18.13 9.56 -15.69
N ILE A 628 -17.38 9.36 -14.59
CA ILE A 628 -15.92 9.35 -14.64
C ILE A 628 -15.38 8.15 -15.44
N LYS A 629 -16.03 6.99 -15.33
CA LYS A 629 -15.69 5.80 -16.13
C LYS A 629 -16.00 6.05 -17.61
N ASP A 630 -17.18 6.64 -17.91
CA ASP A 630 -17.60 6.91 -19.28
C ASP A 630 -16.68 7.95 -19.97
N ARG A 631 -16.22 8.96 -19.21
CA ARG A 631 -15.20 9.92 -19.69
C ARG A 631 -13.87 9.22 -20.01
N ALA A 632 -13.37 8.38 -19.11
CA ALA A 632 -12.13 7.63 -19.34
C ALA A 632 -12.23 6.75 -20.59
N ALA A 633 -13.35 6.02 -20.75
CA ALA A 633 -13.60 5.17 -21.92
C ALA A 633 -13.67 5.98 -23.22
N SER A 634 -14.37 7.12 -23.22
CA SER A 634 -14.52 8.00 -24.37
C SER A 634 -13.18 8.61 -24.77
N LEU A 635 -12.38 9.06 -23.81
CA LEU A 635 -11.05 9.63 -24.05
C LEU A 635 -10.12 8.57 -24.66
N ALA A 636 -10.02 7.39 -24.05
CA ALA A 636 -9.20 6.29 -24.55
C ALA A 636 -9.57 5.91 -26.00
N ALA A 637 -10.85 5.71 -26.30
CA ALA A 637 -11.31 5.34 -27.64
C ALA A 637 -11.01 6.41 -28.68
N SER A 638 -11.19 7.69 -28.33
CA SER A 638 -10.93 8.81 -29.26
C SER A 638 -9.44 9.00 -29.54
N VAL A 639 -8.58 8.87 -28.51
CA VAL A 639 -7.12 8.96 -28.67
C VAL A 639 -6.59 7.78 -29.46
N ARG A 640 -7.06 6.55 -29.20
CA ARG A 640 -6.70 5.36 -29.99
C ARG A 640 -7.02 5.57 -31.47
N THR A 641 -8.20 6.10 -31.77
CA THR A 641 -8.59 6.42 -33.15
C THR A 641 -7.65 7.46 -33.78
N ALA A 642 -7.23 8.45 -33.02
CA ALA A 642 -6.31 9.48 -33.50
C ALA A 642 -4.90 8.91 -33.75
N ILE A 643 -4.38 8.02 -32.89
CA ILE A 643 -3.10 7.32 -33.10
C ILE A 643 -3.15 6.54 -34.43
N GLU A 644 -4.21 5.75 -34.66
CA GLU A 644 -4.35 4.95 -35.87
C GLU A 644 -4.55 5.81 -37.14
N THR A 645 -4.96 7.08 -37.00
CA THR A 645 -5.18 8.01 -38.11
C THR A 645 -3.92 8.80 -38.42
N TYR A 646 -3.25 9.35 -37.43
CA TYR A 646 -2.15 10.33 -37.62
C TYR A 646 -0.79 9.74 -37.25
N GLY A 647 -0.75 8.76 -36.35
CA GLY A 647 0.49 8.15 -35.80
C GLY A 647 1.06 7.00 -36.65
N VAL A 648 0.51 6.70 -37.83
CA VAL A 648 0.94 5.56 -38.66
C VAL A 648 1.54 6.03 -40.00
N TYR A 649 2.43 5.18 -40.57
CA TYR A 649 3.08 5.39 -41.83
C TYR A 649 3.36 4.08 -42.55
N ASN A 650 3.15 4.04 -43.87
CA ASN A 650 3.52 2.94 -44.76
C ASN A 650 4.98 3.09 -45.19
N HIS A 651 5.90 2.60 -44.36
CA HIS A 651 7.32 2.66 -44.67
C HIS A 651 7.68 1.72 -45.82
N PRO A 652 8.43 2.19 -46.86
CA PRO A 652 8.71 1.38 -48.07
C PRO A 652 9.50 0.09 -47.80
N LYS A 653 10.30 0.03 -46.71
CA LYS A 653 11.09 -1.15 -46.30
C LYS A 653 10.38 -2.01 -45.29
N PHE A 654 9.66 -1.41 -44.32
CA PHE A 654 9.13 -2.12 -43.16
C PHE A 654 7.60 -2.36 -43.22
N GLY A 655 6.87 -1.64 -44.08
CA GLY A 655 5.41 -1.69 -44.15
C GLY A 655 4.75 -0.69 -43.20
N LYS A 656 3.49 -0.94 -42.80
CA LYS A 656 2.77 -0.06 -41.89
C LYS A 656 3.44 -0.10 -40.52
N MET A 657 3.89 1.05 -39.99
CA MET A 657 4.55 1.23 -38.71
C MET A 657 4.10 2.50 -38.01
N TYR A 658 4.40 2.64 -36.73
CA TYR A 658 4.12 3.85 -35.95
C TYR A 658 5.23 4.88 -36.10
N ALA A 659 4.84 6.16 -36.14
CA ALA A 659 5.73 7.30 -35.97
C ALA A 659 6.00 7.52 -34.45
N PHE A 660 7.09 8.19 -34.13
CA PHE A 660 7.46 8.54 -32.75
C PHE A 660 6.73 9.81 -32.28
N GLU A 661 6.72 10.86 -33.13
CA GLU A 661 5.96 12.08 -32.86
C GLU A 661 5.27 12.57 -34.14
N VAL A 662 4.18 13.32 -33.98
CA VAL A 662 3.44 13.94 -35.06
C VAL A 662 2.98 15.36 -34.71
N ASP A 663 2.77 16.22 -35.75
CA ASP A 663 2.21 17.56 -35.60
C ASP A 663 0.68 17.62 -35.77
N GLY A 664 0.05 16.48 -36.06
CA GLY A 664 -1.38 16.37 -36.30
C GLY A 664 -1.88 16.96 -37.64
N SER A 665 -1.01 17.43 -38.50
CA SER A 665 -1.41 18.13 -39.74
C SER A 665 -1.80 17.19 -40.89
N ASN A 666 -1.29 15.92 -40.85
CA ASN A 666 -1.36 15.03 -42.01
C ASN A 666 -1.78 13.59 -41.63
N ALA A 667 -2.97 13.19 -42.10
CA ALA A 667 -3.53 11.85 -41.92
C ALA A 667 -3.17 10.89 -43.09
N ASP A 668 -2.42 11.34 -44.11
CA ASP A 668 -2.00 10.44 -45.19
C ASP A 668 -0.95 9.46 -44.68
N ILE A 669 -1.31 8.19 -44.68
CA ILE A 669 -0.45 7.08 -44.23
C ILE A 669 0.80 6.90 -45.11
N ASN A 670 0.83 7.47 -46.30
CA ASN A 670 1.96 7.39 -47.22
C ASN A 670 2.84 8.65 -47.24
N SER A 671 2.48 9.68 -46.44
CA SER A 671 3.27 10.91 -46.31
C SER A 671 4.08 10.93 -45.02
N THR A 672 5.29 11.46 -45.10
CA THR A 672 6.20 11.73 -43.99
C THR A 672 6.01 13.11 -43.39
N ASP A 673 5.22 13.98 -44.02
CA ASP A 673 5.03 15.36 -43.57
C ASP A 673 4.41 15.39 -42.16
N GLY A 674 5.05 16.13 -41.26
CA GLY A 674 4.62 16.27 -39.87
C GLY A 674 4.78 15.00 -39.03
N LYS A 675 5.63 14.07 -39.44
CA LYS A 675 5.93 12.82 -38.72
C LYS A 675 7.42 12.66 -38.46
N LEU A 676 7.80 12.31 -37.26
CA LEU A 676 9.17 11.99 -36.84
C LEU A 676 9.30 10.47 -36.68
N PHE A 677 10.35 9.91 -37.31
CA PHE A 677 10.64 8.47 -37.26
C PHE A 677 11.94 8.22 -36.52
N MET A 678 11.82 7.71 -35.33
CA MET A 678 12.87 7.22 -34.44
C MET A 678 12.27 6.37 -33.36
N ASP A 679 13.06 5.85 -32.45
CA ASP A 679 12.67 5.46 -31.10
C ASP A 679 13.76 5.88 -30.14
N ALA A 680 13.43 6.07 -28.88
CA ALA A 680 14.33 6.46 -27.81
C ALA A 680 14.26 5.47 -26.65
N ALA A 681 15.27 5.47 -25.79
CA ALA A 681 15.44 4.47 -24.75
C ALA A 681 14.43 4.59 -23.61
N ASN A 682 14.00 5.81 -23.30
CA ASN A 682 13.08 6.06 -22.18
C ASN A 682 11.66 5.55 -22.48
N ILE A 683 10.98 5.04 -21.44
CA ILE A 683 9.66 4.43 -21.54
C ILE A 683 8.60 5.41 -21.02
N PRO A 684 7.54 5.66 -21.80
CA PRO A 684 7.06 4.95 -23.00
C PRO A 684 7.89 5.18 -24.25
N SER A 685 8.10 4.10 -25.01
CA SER A 685 8.76 4.07 -26.31
C SER A 685 7.99 3.18 -27.28
N LEU A 686 8.31 3.23 -28.57
CA LEU A 686 7.62 2.40 -29.56
C LEU A 686 7.88 0.90 -29.33
N ILE A 687 9.11 0.54 -28.93
CA ILE A 687 9.44 -0.87 -28.60
C ILE A 687 8.65 -1.35 -27.39
N ALA A 688 8.29 -0.47 -26.46
CA ALA A 688 7.58 -0.81 -25.24
C ALA A 688 6.05 -0.99 -25.41
N ALA A 689 5.48 -0.65 -26.57
CA ALA A 689 4.02 -0.60 -26.76
C ALA A 689 3.26 -1.87 -26.29
N PRO A 690 3.72 -3.11 -26.53
CA PRO A 690 3.05 -4.31 -26.01
C PRO A 690 3.20 -4.46 -24.48
N TRP A 691 4.34 -4.11 -23.93
CA TRP A 691 4.58 -4.17 -22.49
C TRP A 691 3.68 -3.18 -21.74
N LEU A 692 3.44 -2.02 -22.32
CA LEU A 692 2.50 -1.01 -21.83
C LEU A 692 1.02 -1.41 -22.02
N GLY A 693 0.73 -2.50 -22.74
CA GLY A 693 -0.63 -3.01 -22.95
C GLY A 693 -1.37 -2.37 -24.11
N TYR A 694 -0.71 -1.59 -25.00
CA TYR A 694 -1.37 -0.91 -26.12
C TYR A 694 -1.75 -1.89 -27.25
N CYS A 695 -0.89 -2.87 -27.55
CA CYS A 695 -1.09 -3.85 -28.60
C CYS A 695 -0.49 -5.22 -28.20
N ASP A 696 -0.80 -6.26 -28.98
CA ASP A 696 -0.16 -7.56 -28.82
C ASP A 696 1.24 -7.57 -29.44
N VAL A 697 2.14 -8.44 -28.96
CA VAL A 697 3.52 -8.56 -29.48
C VAL A 697 3.58 -9.04 -30.94
N ASP A 698 2.53 -9.68 -31.43
CA ASP A 698 2.36 -10.17 -32.79
C ASP A 698 1.49 -9.27 -33.67
N ASP A 699 1.06 -8.08 -33.15
CA ASP A 699 0.43 -7.06 -33.98
C ASP A 699 1.35 -6.67 -35.14
N GLN A 700 0.85 -6.72 -36.38
CA GLN A 700 1.70 -6.52 -37.56
C GLN A 700 2.28 -5.12 -37.63
N THR A 701 1.55 -4.09 -37.18
CA THR A 701 2.06 -2.70 -37.17
C THR A 701 3.20 -2.58 -36.15
N TYR A 702 3.06 -3.24 -34.99
CA TYR A 702 4.12 -3.30 -34.00
C TYR A 702 5.32 -4.11 -34.47
N VAL A 703 5.12 -5.28 -35.06
CA VAL A 703 6.22 -6.11 -35.60
C VAL A 703 7.05 -5.33 -36.62
N ASN A 704 6.39 -4.57 -37.49
CA ASN A 704 7.07 -3.69 -38.46
C ASN A 704 7.80 -2.54 -37.77
N THR A 705 7.17 -1.92 -36.77
CA THR A 705 7.77 -0.87 -35.96
C THR A 705 9.00 -1.39 -35.23
N ARG A 706 8.90 -2.55 -34.57
CA ARG A 706 10.03 -3.20 -33.88
C ARG A 706 11.19 -3.49 -34.82
N ALA A 707 10.90 -3.93 -36.05
CA ALA A 707 11.94 -4.16 -37.07
C ALA A 707 12.64 -2.85 -37.49
N PHE A 708 11.91 -1.72 -37.53
CA PHE A 708 12.48 -0.40 -37.80
C PHE A 708 13.34 0.07 -36.61
N VAL A 709 12.81 0.08 -35.39
CA VAL A 709 13.50 0.68 -34.22
C VAL A 709 14.76 -0.09 -33.82
N LEU A 710 14.85 -1.39 -34.17
CA LEU A 710 16.03 -2.23 -33.94
C LEU A 710 16.89 -2.36 -35.21
N SER A 711 16.96 -1.32 -36.04
CA SER A 711 17.78 -1.29 -37.27
C SER A 711 18.51 0.03 -37.44
N ASP A 712 19.44 0.09 -38.39
CA ASP A 712 20.19 1.30 -38.73
C ASP A 712 19.31 2.44 -39.29
N ASP A 713 18.03 2.18 -39.59
CA ASP A 713 17.06 3.21 -40.01
C ASP A 713 16.55 4.03 -38.81
N ASN A 714 16.70 3.53 -37.58
CA ASN A 714 16.51 4.31 -36.37
C ASN A 714 17.83 5.03 -36.03
N PRO A 715 17.89 6.39 -36.05
CA PRO A 715 19.11 7.15 -35.83
C PRO A 715 19.73 6.96 -34.43
N TYR A 716 18.97 6.39 -33.48
CA TYR A 716 19.41 6.12 -32.10
C TYR A 716 19.60 4.64 -31.80
N TYR A 717 19.56 3.76 -32.84
CA TYR A 717 19.98 2.37 -32.64
C TYR A 717 21.48 2.26 -32.86
N TYR A 718 22.18 1.86 -31.83
CA TYR A 718 23.64 1.75 -31.79
C TYR A 718 24.10 0.28 -31.76
N VAL A 719 25.21 0.05 -32.44
CA VAL A 719 25.90 -1.25 -32.46
C VAL A 719 27.36 -1.02 -32.08
N GLY A 720 27.79 -1.61 -30.96
CA GLY A 720 29.16 -1.55 -30.50
C GLY A 720 29.80 -2.93 -30.31
N GLU A 721 30.98 -2.95 -29.71
CA GLU A 721 31.75 -4.18 -29.49
C GLU A 721 31.09 -5.11 -28.47
N TYR A 722 30.55 -4.56 -27.39
CA TYR A 722 29.96 -5.33 -26.29
C TYR A 722 28.45 -5.53 -26.40
N THR A 723 27.76 -4.62 -27.03
CA THR A 723 26.29 -4.64 -27.09
C THR A 723 25.74 -3.86 -28.28
N SER A 724 24.43 -4.07 -28.55
CA SER A 724 23.60 -3.18 -29.34
C SER A 724 22.33 -2.82 -28.59
N GLY A 725 21.77 -1.64 -28.84
CA GLY A 725 20.56 -1.15 -28.20
C GLY A 725 20.17 0.24 -28.68
N ILE A 726 19.03 0.73 -28.23
CA ILE A 726 18.53 2.06 -28.51
C ILE A 726 19.07 3.02 -27.44
N GLY A 727 19.58 4.16 -27.86
CA GLY A 727 19.97 5.28 -27.00
C GLY A 727 18.88 6.35 -26.97
N ASP A 728 19.26 7.55 -26.58
CA ASP A 728 18.33 8.67 -26.41
C ASP A 728 18.97 9.96 -26.94
N PRO A 729 18.19 10.92 -27.46
CA PRO A 729 18.71 12.27 -27.72
C PRO A 729 19.30 12.98 -26.50
N HIS A 730 18.81 12.61 -25.30
CA HIS A 730 19.31 13.05 -23.99
C HIS A 730 20.56 12.30 -23.60
N ASP A 731 21.63 12.46 -24.32
CA ASP A 731 22.84 11.70 -24.13
C ASP A 731 23.93 12.52 -23.43
N MET A 732 24.47 11.97 -22.33
CA MET A 732 25.42 12.62 -21.43
C MET A 732 26.78 11.92 -21.35
N VAL A 733 27.04 10.90 -22.16
CA VAL A 733 28.34 10.21 -22.23
C VAL A 733 29.26 10.93 -23.18
N GLY A 734 30.46 11.30 -22.76
CA GLY A 734 31.44 12.02 -23.58
C GLY A 734 31.42 13.54 -23.42
N SER A 735 31.78 14.31 -24.44
CA SER A 735 31.93 15.76 -24.34
C SER A 735 30.63 16.51 -24.62
N THR A 736 30.56 17.73 -24.10
CA THR A 736 29.41 18.63 -24.11
C THR A 736 28.98 19.18 -25.50
N ASP A 737 29.72 18.88 -26.59
CA ASP A 737 29.55 19.52 -27.90
C ASP A 737 29.07 18.58 -29.01
N ASN A 738 28.08 17.74 -28.79
CA ASN A 738 27.58 16.68 -29.67
C ASN A 738 28.48 15.44 -29.67
N PRO A 739 28.48 14.76 -28.58
CA PRO A 739 29.48 13.77 -28.16
C PRO A 739 29.46 12.48 -28.96
N HIS A 740 28.36 12.12 -29.64
CA HIS A 740 28.12 10.73 -30.00
C HIS A 740 28.04 10.41 -31.48
N LYS A 741 28.37 11.32 -32.38
CA LYS A 741 28.42 10.95 -33.81
C LYS A 741 29.38 9.78 -34.11
N ASP A 742 30.34 9.53 -33.21
CA ASP A 742 31.39 8.53 -33.41
C ASP A 742 31.42 7.46 -32.29
N VAL A 743 30.54 7.54 -31.25
CA VAL A 743 30.49 6.63 -30.12
C VAL A 743 29.09 6.00 -30.02
N PRO A 744 28.94 4.66 -30.01
CA PRO A 744 27.66 4.01 -29.82
C PRO A 744 27.23 4.08 -28.34
N VAL A 745 26.08 4.74 -28.06
CA VAL A 745 25.62 5.01 -26.69
C VAL A 745 24.19 4.47 -26.47
N PRO A 746 24.01 3.16 -26.34
CA PRO A 746 22.74 2.61 -25.92
C PRO A 746 22.48 2.84 -24.43
N TRP A 747 21.22 2.70 -24.02
CA TRP A 747 20.82 2.74 -22.63
C TRP A 747 20.37 1.35 -22.18
N HIS A 748 20.69 0.97 -20.94
CA HIS A 748 20.31 -0.33 -20.37
C HIS A 748 18.79 -0.58 -20.42
N MET A 749 17.96 0.46 -20.20
CA MET A 749 16.52 0.28 -20.20
C MET A 749 15.94 -0.14 -21.55
N SER A 750 16.50 0.31 -22.67
CA SER A 750 16.07 -0.11 -24.00
C SER A 750 16.39 -1.58 -24.26
N ILE A 751 17.55 -2.05 -23.79
CA ILE A 751 17.96 -3.46 -23.89
C ILE A 751 17.06 -4.35 -23.02
N ALA A 752 16.72 -3.90 -21.80
CA ALA A 752 15.76 -4.59 -20.94
C ALA A 752 14.38 -4.68 -21.63
N MET A 753 13.92 -3.58 -22.23
CA MET A 753 12.62 -3.54 -22.90
C MET A 753 12.59 -4.43 -24.15
N GLN A 754 13.70 -4.48 -24.91
CA GLN A 754 13.86 -5.44 -26.02
C GLN A 754 13.67 -6.88 -25.54
N GLY A 755 14.26 -7.24 -24.40
CA GLY A 755 14.12 -8.57 -23.80
C GLY A 755 12.71 -8.86 -23.26
N LEU A 756 12.10 -7.88 -22.59
CA LEU A 756 10.75 -7.99 -22.00
C LEU A 756 9.66 -8.17 -23.07
N THR A 757 9.80 -7.52 -24.21
CA THR A 757 8.86 -7.57 -25.34
C THR A 757 9.17 -8.70 -26.34
N SER A 758 10.26 -9.48 -26.11
CA SER A 758 10.60 -10.61 -26.96
C SER A 758 9.91 -11.91 -26.50
N THR A 759 9.55 -12.73 -27.47
CA THR A 759 9.13 -14.12 -27.29
C THR A 759 10.24 -15.11 -27.66
N ASP A 760 11.34 -14.63 -28.24
CA ASP A 760 12.51 -15.46 -28.59
C ASP A 760 13.46 -15.57 -27.38
N LYS A 761 13.60 -16.80 -26.89
CA LYS A 761 14.47 -17.12 -25.75
C LYS A 761 15.92 -16.69 -25.99
N ALA A 762 16.45 -16.89 -27.19
CA ALA A 762 17.82 -16.53 -27.51
C ALA A 762 18.03 -15.00 -27.50
N GLU A 763 17.02 -14.24 -27.92
CA GLU A 763 17.05 -12.77 -27.79
C GLU A 763 16.99 -12.32 -26.34
N ILE A 764 16.12 -12.94 -25.53
CA ILE A 764 16.01 -12.62 -24.08
C ILE A 764 17.35 -12.88 -23.37
N GLU A 765 17.93 -14.07 -23.58
CA GLU A 765 19.23 -14.44 -23.00
C GLU A 765 20.35 -13.49 -23.44
N ARG A 766 20.32 -13.05 -24.71
CA ARG A 766 21.28 -12.09 -25.25
C ARG A 766 21.13 -10.71 -24.59
N CYS A 767 19.90 -10.23 -24.40
CA CYS A 767 19.65 -8.95 -23.71
C CYS A 767 20.16 -9.00 -22.26
N VAL A 768 19.87 -10.06 -21.52
CA VAL A 768 20.37 -10.24 -20.15
C VAL A 768 21.90 -10.29 -20.14
N LYS A 769 22.53 -11.01 -21.08
CA LYS A 769 23.99 -11.06 -21.22
C LYS A 769 24.57 -9.67 -21.49
N TYR A 770 24.03 -8.93 -22.45
CA TYR A 770 24.47 -7.58 -22.77
C TYR A 770 24.46 -6.68 -21.55
N MET A 771 23.34 -6.63 -20.84
CA MET A 771 23.21 -5.80 -19.64
C MET A 771 24.17 -6.25 -18.51
N THR A 772 24.35 -7.56 -18.30
CA THR A 772 25.26 -8.09 -17.29
C THR A 772 26.72 -7.75 -17.58
N GLU A 773 27.15 -7.80 -18.85
CA GLU A 773 28.54 -7.58 -19.27
C GLU A 773 28.89 -6.09 -19.45
N THR A 774 27.90 -5.20 -19.47
CA THR A 774 28.11 -3.76 -19.71
C THR A 774 27.91 -2.89 -18.46
N THR A 775 27.97 -3.47 -17.26
CA THR A 775 27.91 -2.72 -15.99
C THR A 775 29.16 -1.91 -15.66
N GLY A 776 30.21 -1.94 -16.49
CA GLY A 776 31.48 -1.27 -16.18
C GLY A 776 32.18 -1.77 -14.90
N GLY A 777 31.78 -2.95 -14.39
CA GLY A 777 32.27 -3.52 -13.13
C GLY A 777 31.56 -3.01 -11.87
N THR A 778 30.51 -2.19 -12.01
CA THR A 778 29.69 -1.67 -10.90
C THR A 778 28.65 -2.68 -10.41
N PHE A 779 28.24 -3.63 -11.27
CA PHE A 779 27.17 -4.60 -11.04
C PHE A 779 25.79 -3.94 -10.79
N VAL A 780 25.58 -2.76 -11.41
CA VAL A 780 24.28 -2.06 -11.48
C VAL A 780 24.09 -1.50 -12.89
N MET A 781 22.89 -1.00 -13.17
CA MET A 781 22.57 -0.42 -14.46
C MET A 781 22.77 1.10 -14.44
N HIS A 782 23.26 1.60 -15.55
CA HIS A 782 23.48 3.02 -15.83
C HIS A 782 22.37 3.57 -16.75
N GLU A 783 22.30 4.87 -16.87
CA GLU A 783 21.41 5.53 -17.82
C GLU A 783 21.92 5.29 -19.24
N ALA A 784 23.01 5.92 -19.63
CA ALA A 784 23.69 5.75 -20.91
C ALA A 784 25.11 5.22 -20.71
N PHE A 785 25.63 4.46 -21.65
CA PHE A 785 27.01 3.96 -21.61
C PHE A 785 27.57 3.74 -23.00
N ASN A 786 28.89 3.75 -23.12
CA ASN A 786 29.60 3.50 -24.36
C ASN A 786 29.64 1.99 -24.67
N ALA A 787 29.02 1.55 -25.76
CA ALA A 787 28.94 0.14 -26.13
C ALA A 787 30.31 -0.46 -26.57
N ASN A 788 31.35 0.36 -26.77
CA ASN A 788 32.72 -0.07 -27.03
C ASN A 788 33.63 -0.02 -25.79
N ASP A 789 33.19 0.69 -24.73
CA ASP A 789 33.90 0.78 -23.45
C ASP A 789 32.86 0.93 -22.32
N PRO A 790 32.33 -0.15 -21.76
CA PRO A 790 31.33 -0.08 -20.71
C PRO A 790 31.75 0.62 -19.42
N THR A 791 33.04 0.98 -19.26
CA THR A 791 33.49 1.78 -18.10
C THR A 791 33.23 3.28 -18.28
N ASP A 792 32.81 3.71 -19.47
CA ASP A 792 32.39 5.06 -19.81
C ASP A 792 30.85 5.15 -19.81
N TYR A 793 30.29 5.69 -18.73
CA TYR A 793 28.84 5.78 -18.49
C TYR A 793 28.43 7.12 -17.86
N SER A 794 27.16 7.52 -18.01
CA SER A 794 26.66 8.85 -17.65
C SER A 794 26.35 9.04 -16.18
N ARG A 795 25.86 8.01 -15.48
CA ARG A 795 25.45 8.05 -14.06
C ARG A 795 26.01 6.83 -13.34
N ASP A 796 26.44 6.99 -12.10
CA ASP A 796 26.97 5.87 -11.30
C ASP A 796 25.97 4.71 -11.20
N TYR A 797 24.67 5.03 -11.14
CA TYR A 797 23.58 4.06 -11.20
C TYR A 797 22.27 4.74 -11.59
N PHE A 798 21.32 3.95 -12.11
CA PHE A 798 19.95 4.39 -12.35
C PHE A 798 18.98 3.28 -11.90
N THR A 799 18.16 3.55 -10.89
CA THR A 799 17.31 2.53 -10.28
C THR A 799 16.19 2.02 -11.20
N TRP A 800 15.73 2.81 -12.14
CA TRP A 800 14.73 2.37 -13.12
C TRP A 800 15.24 1.22 -14.02
N PRO A 801 16.36 1.34 -14.78
CA PRO A 801 16.90 0.19 -15.51
C PRO A 801 17.36 -0.95 -14.60
N CYS A 802 17.77 -0.70 -13.33
CA CYS A 802 18.01 -1.76 -12.36
C CYS A 802 16.73 -2.59 -12.11
N SER A 803 15.60 -1.93 -11.92
CA SER A 803 14.28 -2.55 -11.74
C SER A 803 13.86 -3.39 -12.95
N LEU A 804 14.03 -2.84 -14.16
CA LEU A 804 13.73 -3.55 -15.41
C LEU A 804 14.60 -4.80 -15.59
N TYR A 805 15.92 -4.69 -15.34
CA TYR A 805 16.84 -5.83 -15.41
C TYR A 805 16.46 -6.91 -14.39
N ALA A 806 16.25 -6.52 -13.14
CA ALA A 806 15.87 -7.46 -12.09
C ALA A 806 14.56 -8.18 -12.41
N HIS A 807 13.56 -7.45 -12.93
CA HIS A 807 12.29 -8.03 -13.38
C HIS A 807 12.48 -8.99 -14.57
N LEU A 808 13.27 -8.60 -15.58
CA LEU A 808 13.59 -9.42 -16.74
C LEU A 808 14.26 -10.75 -16.32
N VAL A 809 15.27 -10.68 -15.48
CA VAL A 809 16.01 -11.85 -14.99
C VAL A 809 15.11 -12.75 -14.15
N LEU A 810 14.38 -12.16 -13.18
CA LEU A 810 13.51 -12.92 -12.28
C LEU A 810 12.40 -13.67 -13.04
N THR A 811 11.75 -13.00 -13.98
CA THR A 811 10.56 -13.55 -14.67
C THR A 811 10.90 -14.37 -15.91
N LYS A 812 11.84 -13.92 -16.75
CA LYS A 812 12.14 -14.57 -18.04
C LYS A 812 13.26 -15.60 -17.97
N ILE A 813 14.23 -15.45 -17.05
CA ILE A 813 15.33 -16.41 -16.89
C ILE A 813 14.99 -17.43 -15.80
N PHE A 814 14.57 -17.01 -14.63
CA PHE A 814 14.27 -17.89 -13.51
C PHE A 814 12.81 -18.35 -13.46
N GLY A 815 11.94 -17.75 -14.26
CA GLY A 815 10.53 -18.15 -14.38
C GLY A 815 9.71 -17.97 -13.11
N VAL A 816 10.15 -17.10 -12.20
CA VAL A 816 9.40 -16.77 -10.98
C VAL A 816 8.15 -16.01 -11.37
N ASN A 817 7.00 -16.64 -11.14
CA ASN A 817 5.69 -16.07 -11.43
C ASN A 817 4.70 -16.46 -10.33
N LEU A 818 4.52 -15.58 -9.36
CA LEU A 818 3.63 -15.77 -8.21
C LEU A 818 2.16 -15.48 -8.55
N LEU A 819 1.88 -14.93 -9.75
CA LEU A 819 0.52 -14.54 -10.14
C LEU A 819 -0.33 -15.72 -10.62
N ASN A 820 0.31 -16.80 -11.07
CA ASN A 820 -0.33 -17.99 -11.63
C ASN A 820 -0.46 -19.14 -10.61
N GLY A 821 -0.23 -18.88 -9.30
CA GLY A 821 -0.34 -19.87 -8.21
C GLY A 821 -1.72 -19.96 -7.61
#